data_5e7d31c44d670dc3229d45802b7b3dd3
#
_entry.id   5e7d31c44d670dc3229d45802b7b3dd3
#
_cell.length_a   1.000
_cell.length_b   1.000
_cell.length_c   1.000
_cell.angle_alpha   90.00
_cell.angle_beta   90.00
_cell.angle_gamma   90.00
#
_symmetry.space_group_name_H-M   'P 1'
#
loop_
_entity.id
_entity.type
_entity.pdbx_description
1 polymer ?
#
loop_
_entity_poly.entity_id
_entity_poly.type
_entity_poly.pdbx_seq_one_letter_code
_entity_poly.pdbx_strand_id
1 'polypeptide(L)'
;MSAFAINEWQNYSVPFPIRDAVAADEDGVWLATDGGVRYKDSVNDFVFTPARGLEASSFYGVVNTPKGVFAVSEFGLIARLNEDFYGWTVLNRSFTSGNVRVVPGQVEHAEDVIVIAFENKIAFVDMETGKSMLSIERIGDVALSVYGPEKIGIRGDSLYVTTSRGTLARRMDWKKLKDDVRLVDPETWSHVTGVCLDCRDSLKVVVDGKTLKDSILYVDDRSAVLWQFDEGGKTYLVGSDLIARYEKGKLVDMTKYEPFQLSDAYEVQAIPEGGVIAASRDGYISANTGSFWYDPVMAFLGYGSNMEAFSYRMKVLSVLPQGWVIHHIWGMGFHLYWSMGYEPFYNILPWDDNCMDRVLPNFTVVVGTTVAPDKSGFLAATSAAEGRYGVNYITTDANISCANGVGDSLSAGPIAARMASDNSDWIVYVSTRETFSAFATGGLDIFRFQSPSRNGGRLLNPERKSIEGLDGKTAIDMAVDEDREVLWLVTATGIGYMEFDKDSIRKPVSMNGLLGAEYTSIDVDPQGNVWVGTAMQGVYRLERRNGSFDTLSATHYTMTDGLLNNAVLDISIDKTNGVIWMAHENGVSSFYRSDLRESKTFMTDSAEADVKVYPVPFRPGDNTMLKIDNISKKARVDIYNRGGSLIRSFVGSEVAGGRVEWDGRGKNGNWVAPGVYYYVVRAGKKVKKGKFIVIH
;
A
#
# COMPACT_ATOMS: atom_id res chain seq x y z
N MET A 1 15.34 14.77 5.21
CA MET A 1 13.89 14.84 4.98
C MET A 1 13.66 15.69 3.75
N SER A 2 13.33 15.08 2.61
CA SER A 2 12.90 15.81 1.43
C SER A 2 11.60 16.54 1.73
N ALA A 3 11.48 17.79 1.32
CA ALA A 3 10.22 18.53 1.40
C ALA A 3 9.23 17.85 0.45
N PHE A 4 8.21 17.21 1.01
CA PHE A 4 7.14 16.61 0.23
C PHE A 4 6.35 17.71 -0.47
N ALA A 5 6.16 17.55 -1.78
CA ALA A 5 5.18 18.34 -2.52
C ALA A 5 3.76 18.01 -2.00
N ILE A 6 2.85 18.98 -2.12
CA ILE A 6 1.44 18.77 -1.74
C ILE A 6 0.86 17.71 -2.68
N ASN A 7 0.27 16.64 -2.13
CA ASN A 7 -0.27 15.47 -2.82
C ASN A 7 0.79 14.61 -3.54
N GLU A 8 1.72 14.06 -2.80
CA GLU A 8 2.76 13.21 -3.37
C GLU A 8 2.55 11.74 -2.97
N TRP A 9 2.44 10.88 -3.98
CA TRP A 9 2.48 9.44 -3.83
C TRP A 9 3.92 8.95 -3.72
N GLN A 10 4.17 8.01 -2.80
CA GLN A 10 5.40 7.23 -2.75
C GLN A 10 5.04 5.75 -2.61
N ASN A 11 5.77 4.91 -3.32
CA ASN A 11 5.57 3.48 -3.28
C ASN A 11 6.84 2.78 -2.83
N TYR A 12 6.67 1.81 -1.96
CA TYR A 12 7.70 0.94 -1.42
C TYR A 12 7.36 -0.48 -1.86
N SER A 13 7.75 -0.80 -3.08
CA SER A 13 7.53 -2.12 -3.67
C SER A 13 8.74 -3.01 -3.49
N VAL A 14 8.53 -4.31 -3.52
CA VAL A 14 9.60 -5.30 -3.57
C VAL A 14 9.86 -5.63 -5.03
N PRO A 15 11.03 -5.27 -5.59
CA PRO A 15 11.32 -5.42 -7.01
C PRO A 15 11.78 -6.85 -7.34
N PHE A 16 10.99 -7.83 -6.95
CA PHE A 16 11.17 -9.28 -7.18
C PHE A 16 9.81 -9.98 -7.32
N PRO A 17 9.74 -11.14 -7.99
CA PRO A 17 10.81 -11.71 -8.80
C PRO A 17 11.12 -10.86 -10.05
N ILE A 18 12.35 -10.99 -10.56
CA ILE A 18 12.76 -10.37 -11.83
C ILE A 18 12.19 -11.24 -12.95
N ARG A 19 11.47 -10.60 -13.87
CA ARG A 19 10.78 -11.24 -15.00
C ARG A 19 11.53 -11.10 -16.31
N ASP A 20 12.30 -10.00 -16.44
CA ASP A 20 13.11 -9.70 -17.60
C ASP A 20 14.26 -8.77 -17.24
N ALA A 21 15.34 -8.79 -18.02
CA ALA A 21 16.50 -7.96 -17.80
C ALA A 21 17.15 -7.57 -19.12
N VAL A 22 17.66 -6.34 -19.21
CA VAL A 22 18.44 -5.83 -20.34
C VAL A 22 19.56 -4.92 -19.86
N ALA A 23 20.70 -4.92 -20.56
CA ALA A 23 21.79 -4.03 -20.27
C ALA A 23 21.41 -2.55 -20.44
N ALA A 24 21.93 -1.68 -19.58
CA ALA A 24 21.88 -0.24 -19.78
C ALA A 24 23.05 0.24 -20.66
N ASP A 25 22.95 1.46 -21.23
CA ASP A 25 23.90 1.91 -22.24
C ASP A 25 25.33 2.12 -21.74
N GLU A 26 25.56 2.53 -20.49
CA GLU A 26 26.87 2.87 -19.97
C GLU A 26 27.33 1.99 -18.80
N ASP A 27 26.45 1.69 -17.88
CA ASP A 27 26.69 0.86 -16.70
C ASP A 27 25.33 0.41 -16.13
N GLY A 28 25.24 -0.83 -15.65
CA GLY A 28 24.06 -1.34 -14.98
C GLY A 28 23.09 -2.12 -15.87
N VAL A 29 21.91 -2.34 -15.28
CA VAL A 29 20.87 -3.16 -15.88
C VAL A 29 19.48 -2.56 -15.62
N TRP A 30 18.60 -2.71 -16.59
CA TRP A 30 17.17 -2.48 -16.46
C TRP A 30 16.45 -3.82 -16.20
N LEU A 31 15.53 -3.84 -15.26
CA LEU A 31 14.85 -5.05 -14.80
C LEU A 31 13.35 -4.81 -14.80
N ALA A 32 12.60 -5.71 -15.44
CA ALA A 32 11.17 -5.80 -15.27
C ALA A 32 10.86 -6.72 -14.08
N THR A 33 10.03 -6.29 -13.15
CA THR A 33 9.78 -6.99 -11.89
C THR A 33 8.31 -6.94 -11.51
N ASP A 34 7.88 -7.78 -10.54
CA ASP A 34 6.52 -7.72 -10.00
C ASP A 34 6.29 -6.49 -9.09
N GLY A 35 7.35 -5.74 -8.75
CA GLY A 35 7.27 -4.50 -7.97
C GLY A 35 7.50 -3.22 -8.77
N GLY A 36 7.56 -3.29 -10.11
CA GLY A 36 7.83 -2.16 -10.99
C GLY A 36 8.97 -2.39 -11.96
N VAL A 37 9.56 -1.32 -12.45
CA VAL A 37 10.79 -1.37 -13.28
C VAL A 37 11.95 -0.88 -12.43
N ARG A 38 13.00 -1.69 -12.30
CA ARG A 38 14.19 -1.37 -11.51
C ARG A 38 15.37 -1.05 -12.43
N TYR A 39 16.07 0.02 -12.11
CA TYR A 39 17.40 0.31 -12.65
C TYR A 39 18.44 0.08 -11.56
N LYS A 40 19.50 -0.67 -11.87
CA LYS A 40 20.57 -0.98 -10.94
C LYS A 40 21.93 -0.86 -11.59
N ASP A 41 22.78 0.00 -11.04
CA ASP A 41 24.19 0.08 -11.39
C ASP A 41 25.08 -0.04 -10.14
N SER A 42 26.34 0.35 -10.25
CA SER A 42 27.30 0.31 -9.13
C SER A 42 27.03 1.33 -8.03
N VAL A 43 26.24 2.37 -8.29
CA VAL A 43 25.99 3.51 -7.39
C VAL A 43 24.50 3.67 -7.14
N ASN A 44 23.69 3.49 -8.16
CA ASN A 44 22.27 3.81 -8.17
C ASN A 44 21.41 2.54 -8.07
N ASP A 45 20.28 2.69 -7.40
CA ASP A 45 19.25 1.67 -7.28
C ASP A 45 17.89 2.36 -7.25
N PHE A 46 17.18 2.35 -8.37
CA PHE A 46 15.90 3.03 -8.51
C PHE A 46 14.82 2.03 -8.89
N VAL A 47 13.70 2.07 -8.19
CA VAL A 47 12.50 1.35 -8.58
C VAL A 47 11.45 2.36 -9.02
N PHE A 48 11.02 2.23 -10.26
CA PHE A 48 9.94 3.02 -10.84
C PHE A 48 8.63 2.26 -10.65
N THR A 49 7.64 2.95 -10.12
CA THR A 49 6.34 2.43 -9.73
C THR A 49 5.24 3.32 -10.31
N PRO A 50 3.97 3.04 -10.09
CA PRO A 50 2.88 3.93 -10.52
C PRO A 50 3.03 5.37 -10.05
N ALA A 51 3.61 5.63 -8.88
CA ALA A 51 3.93 6.98 -8.41
C ALA A 51 4.91 7.76 -9.33
N ARG A 52 5.54 7.07 -10.28
CA ARG A 52 6.44 7.62 -11.30
C ARG A 52 5.89 7.45 -12.72
N GLY A 53 4.59 7.26 -12.87
CA GLY A 53 3.86 7.27 -14.14
C GLY A 53 3.75 5.92 -14.85
N LEU A 54 4.12 4.81 -14.23
CA LEU A 54 4.01 3.49 -14.87
C LEU A 54 2.58 2.98 -15.03
N GLU A 55 1.66 3.37 -14.18
CA GLU A 55 0.24 2.94 -14.15
C GLU A 55 0.02 1.41 -14.05
N ALA A 56 1.07 0.67 -13.71
CA ALA A 56 1.04 -0.77 -13.42
C ALA A 56 2.14 -1.09 -12.40
N SER A 57 1.97 -2.16 -11.63
CA SER A 57 2.94 -2.60 -10.63
C SER A 57 3.79 -3.78 -11.09
N SER A 58 3.28 -4.65 -11.97
CA SER A 58 3.98 -5.83 -12.44
C SER A 58 4.38 -5.69 -13.90
N PHE A 59 5.67 -5.87 -14.20
CA PHE A 59 6.25 -5.76 -15.53
C PHE A 59 6.91 -7.07 -15.93
N TYR A 60 6.63 -7.51 -17.15
CA TYR A 60 7.08 -8.79 -17.67
C TYR A 60 8.10 -8.66 -18.81
N GLY A 61 8.31 -7.46 -19.30
CA GLY A 61 9.31 -7.19 -20.31
C GLY A 61 9.94 -5.81 -20.20
N VAL A 62 11.21 -5.69 -20.53
CA VAL A 62 11.94 -4.44 -20.66
C VAL A 62 12.89 -4.50 -21.84
N VAL A 63 12.90 -3.45 -22.67
CA VAL A 63 13.82 -3.34 -23.80
C VAL A 63 14.50 -1.98 -23.79
N ASN A 64 15.82 -1.99 -24.04
CA ASN A 64 16.61 -0.79 -24.25
C ASN A 64 16.86 -0.61 -25.75
N THR A 65 16.44 0.51 -26.30
CA THR A 65 16.41 0.77 -27.73
C THR A 65 17.03 2.13 -28.06
N PRO A 66 17.43 2.40 -29.31
CA PRO A 66 17.89 3.74 -29.70
C PRO A 66 16.88 4.88 -29.45
N LYS A 67 15.60 4.55 -29.25
CA LYS A 67 14.52 5.51 -28.91
C LYS A 67 14.22 5.60 -27.41
N GLY A 68 15.02 4.93 -26.58
CA GLY A 68 14.90 4.89 -25.12
C GLY A 68 14.48 3.54 -24.60
N VAL A 69 14.25 3.49 -23.29
CA VAL A 69 13.85 2.27 -22.58
C VAL A 69 12.33 2.15 -22.58
N PHE A 70 11.84 0.98 -22.92
CA PHE A 70 10.43 0.64 -22.88
C PHE A 70 10.20 -0.51 -21.91
N ALA A 71 9.09 -0.45 -21.20
CA ALA A 71 8.64 -1.49 -20.29
C ALA A 71 7.22 -1.96 -20.67
N VAL A 72 7.01 -3.26 -20.53
CA VAL A 72 5.73 -3.93 -20.86
C VAL A 72 5.22 -4.62 -19.62
N SER A 73 4.01 -4.25 -19.18
CA SER A 73 3.40 -4.86 -18.00
C SER A 73 2.88 -6.28 -18.28
N GLU A 74 2.51 -6.99 -17.22
CA GLU A 74 1.89 -8.32 -17.27
C GLU A 74 0.74 -8.41 -18.28
N PHE A 75 -0.09 -7.37 -18.38
CA PHE A 75 -1.25 -7.35 -19.31
C PHE A 75 -1.04 -6.46 -20.55
N GLY A 76 0.21 -6.14 -20.85
CA GLY A 76 0.58 -5.46 -22.10
C GLY A 76 0.42 -3.94 -22.10
N LEU A 77 0.34 -3.28 -20.92
CA LEU A 77 0.57 -1.83 -20.87
C LEU A 77 1.99 -1.54 -21.33
N ILE A 78 2.15 -0.53 -22.18
CA ILE A 78 3.47 -0.11 -22.70
C ILE A 78 3.78 1.28 -22.20
N ALA A 79 4.92 1.42 -21.53
CA ALA A 79 5.44 2.68 -21.06
C ALA A 79 6.86 2.93 -21.61
N ARG A 80 7.19 4.20 -21.81
CA ARG A 80 8.52 4.66 -22.22
C ARG A 80 9.10 5.53 -21.11
N LEU A 81 10.38 5.32 -20.78
CA LEU A 81 11.12 6.17 -19.86
C LEU A 81 11.24 7.59 -20.43
N ASN A 82 10.99 8.60 -19.61
CA ASN A 82 11.15 10.00 -19.99
C ASN A 82 12.63 10.38 -20.11
N GLU A 83 12.94 11.38 -20.94
CA GLU A 83 14.31 11.84 -21.18
C GLU A 83 15.00 12.41 -19.91
N ASP A 84 14.21 12.86 -18.92
CA ASP A 84 14.70 13.38 -17.65
C ASP A 84 15.01 12.29 -16.60
N PHE A 85 14.75 11.02 -16.90
CA PHE A 85 14.93 9.87 -16.00
C PHE A 85 14.11 9.93 -14.70
N TYR A 86 13.10 10.84 -14.58
CA TYR A 86 12.29 10.97 -13.37
C TYR A 86 10.98 10.21 -13.41
N GLY A 87 10.53 9.77 -14.57
CA GLY A 87 9.26 9.08 -14.69
C GLY A 87 9.06 8.41 -16.03
N TRP A 88 7.89 7.85 -16.22
CA TRP A 88 7.51 7.09 -17.39
C TRP A 88 6.26 7.70 -18.03
N THR A 89 6.17 7.60 -19.33
CA THR A 89 4.98 7.97 -20.10
C THR A 89 4.34 6.71 -20.65
N VAL A 90 3.08 6.47 -20.28
CA VAL A 90 2.28 5.37 -20.81
C VAL A 90 1.85 5.70 -22.24
N LEU A 91 2.30 4.88 -23.18
CA LEU A 91 1.95 4.99 -24.61
C LEU A 91 0.67 4.23 -24.93
N ASN A 92 0.44 3.10 -24.27
CA ASN A 92 -0.73 2.27 -24.46
C ASN A 92 -1.12 1.56 -23.18
N ARG A 93 -2.42 1.58 -22.81
CA ARG A 93 -2.93 1.01 -21.56
C ARG A 93 -3.48 -0.40 -21.68
N SER A 94 -3.87 -0.84 -22.88
CA SER A 94 -4.39 -2.19 -23.03
C SER A 94 -4.19 -2.73 -24.46
N PHE A 95 -3.53 -3.87 -24.53
CA PHE A 95 -3.39 -4.66 -25.78
C PHE A 95 -4.40 -5.80 -25.88
N THR A 96 -5.09 -6.12 -24.79
CA THR A 96 -5.94 -7.31 -24.73
C THR A 96 -7.32 -6.94 -24.18
N SER A 97 -8.35 -7.37 -24.87
CA SER A 97 -9.68 -7.53 -24.30
C SER A 97 -9.67 -8.86 -23.52
N GLY A 98 -9.41 -8.82 -22.21
CA GLY A 98 -9.37 -10.02 -21.37
C GLY A 98 -8.05 -10.17 -20.61
N ASN A 99 -7.97 -11.19 -19.75
CA ASN A 99 -6.82 -11.48 -18.87
C ASN A 99 -5.70 -12.25 -19.59
N VAL A 100 -5.36 -11.93 -20.82
CA VAL A 100 -4.25 -12.59 -21.54
C VAL A 100 -2.94 -11.93 -21.14
N ARG A 101 -2.02 -12.72 -20.58
CA ARG A 101 -0.75 -12.24 -20.05
C ARG A 101 0.33 -12.19 -21.11
N VAL A 102 1.29 -11.32 -20.91
CA VAL A 102 2.59 -11.35 -21.58
C VAL A 102 3.38 -12.55 -21.05
N VAL A 103 4.08 -13.25 -21.90
CA VAL A 103 5.02 -14.29 -21.47
C VAL A 103 6.25 -13.61 -20.86
N PRO A 104 6.62 -13.90 -19.60
CA PRO A 104 7.70 -13.18 -18.92
C PRO A 104 9.02 -13.27 -19.67
N GLY A 105 9.71 -12.14 -19.83
CA GLY A 105 10.97 -12.05 -20.53
C GLY A 105 10.89 -12.29 -22.05
N GLN A 106 9.70 -12.20 -22.63
CA GLN A 106 9.49 -12.43 -24.06
C GLN A 106 9.03 -11.15 -24.75
N VAL A 107 9.82 -10.11 -24.58
CA VAL A 107 9.69 -8.82 -25.25
C VAL A 107 11.00 -8.52 -25.95
N GLU A 108 10.94 -8.28 -27.25
CA GLU A 108 12.10 -8.02 -28.11
C GLU A 108 11.88 -6.76 -28.93
N HIS A 109 12.93 -6.23 -29.56
CA HIS A 109 12.78 -5.12 -30.48
C HIS A 109 13.63 -5.28 -31.74
N ALA A 110 13.15 -4.71 -32.84
CA ALA A 110 13.92 -4.52 -34.07
C ALA A 110 13.47 -3.23 -34.76
N GLU A 111 14.44 -2.44 -35.23
CA GLU A 111 14.17 -1.10 -35.78
C GLU A 111 13.22 -0.31 -34.88
N ASP A 112 12.07 0.13 -35.39
CA ASP A 112 11.07 0.90 -34.66
C ASP A 112 9.89 0.06 -34.11
N VAL A 113 10.10 -1.24 -33.97
CA VAL A 113 9.05 -2.19 -33.58
C VAL A 113 9.41 -2.90 -32.27
N ILE A 114 8.47 -2.93 -31.33
CA ILE A 114 8.52 -3.84 -30.19
C ILE A 114 7.71 -5.08 -30.53
N VAL A 115 8.28 -6.26 -30.26
CA VAL A 115 7.64 -7.56 -30.46
C VAL A 115 7.32 -8.14 -29.08
N ILE A 116 6.06 -8.43 -28.82
CA ILE A 116 5.58 -8.92 -27.51
C ILE A 116 4.92 -10.26 -27.70
N ALA A 117 5.40 -11.28 -26.99
CA ALA A 117 4.72 -12.57 -26.91
C ALA A 117 3.70 -12.55 -25.76
N PHE A 118 2.46 -12.79 -26.11
CA PHE A 118 1.37 -13.10 -25.17
C PHE A 118 1.13 -14.60 -25.15
N GLU A 119 0.51 -15.10 -24.11
CA GLU A 119 0.20 -16.54 -23.96
C GLU A 119 -0.52 -17.15 -25.18
N ASN A 120 -1.21 -16.37 -25.99
CA ASN A 120 -2.01 -16.82 -27.12
C ASN A 120 -1.72 -16.15 -28.47
N LYS A 121 -0.81 -15.18 -28.52
CA LYS A 121 -0.50 -14.42 -29.74
C LYS A 121 0.86 -13.71 -29.65
N ILE A 122 1.32 -13.20 -30.77
CA ILE A 122 2.46 -12.28 -30.84
C ILE A 122 1.96 -10.95 -31.39
N ALA A 123 2.26 -9.85 -30.70
CA ALA A 123 1.91 -8.49 -31.12
C ALA A 123 3.17 -7.75 -31.58
N PHE A 124 2.99 -6.95 -32.61
CA PHE A 124 3.99 -6.03 -33.14
C PHE A 124 3.51 -4.59 -32.89
N VAL A 125 4.33 -3.80 -32.25
CA VAL A 125 3.98 -2.50 -31.69
C VAL A 125 4.91 -1.44 -32.22
N ASP A 126 4.34 -0.32 -32.65
CA ASP A 126 5.07 0.88 -33.06
C ASP A 126 5.64 1.58 -31.82
N MET A 127 6.95 1.79 -31.76
CA MET A 127 7.65 2.38 -30.61
C MET A 127 7.23 3.83 -30.33
N GLU A 128 6.84 4.58 -31.34
CA GLU A 128 6.53 6.00 -31.16
C GLU A 128 5.15 6.19 -30.54
N THR A 129 4.19 5.41 -31.01
CA THR A 129 2.79 5.58 -30.64
C THR A 129 2.30 4.56 -29.62
N GLY A 130 3.03 3.48 -29.37
CA GLY A 130 2.61 2.35 -28.55
C GLY A 130 1.44 1.55 -29.14
N LYS A 131 1.03 1.83 -30.38
CA LYS A 131 -0.12 1.18 -31.00
C LYS A 131 0.27 -0.16 -31.65
N SER A 132 -0.64 -1.12 -31.59
CA SER A 132 -0.49 -2.36 -32.33
C SER A 132 -0.49 -2.09 -33.85
N MET A 133 0.55 -2.53 -34.49
CA MET A 133 0.65 -2.57 -35.96
C MET A 133 -0.04 -3.81 -36.51
N LEU A 134 0.24 -4.94 -35.84
CA LEU A 134 -0.25 -6.27 -36.22
C LEU A 134 -0.24 -7.20 -34.99
N SER A 135 -1.14 -8.17 -34.96
CA SER A 135 -1.10 -9.30 -34.04
C SER A 135 -1.32 -10.60 -34.80
N ILE A 136 -0.52 -11.63 -34.50
CA ILE A 136 -0.64 -12.94 -35.13
C ILE A 136 -0.97 -14.01 -34.06
N GLU A 137 -1.96 -14.84 -34.36
CA GLU A 137 -2.41 -15.93 -33.49
C GLU A 137 -2.05 -17.32 -34.08
N ARG A 138 -1.37 -17.33 -35.23
CA ARG A 138 -0.92 -18.53 -35.90
C ARG A 138 0.39 -18.29 -36.62
N ILE A 139 1.32 -19.23 -36.51
CA ILE A 139 2.61 -19.23 -37.21
C ILE A 139 2.79 -20.62 -37.87
N GLY A 140 3.04 -20.63 -39.17
CA GLY A 140 3.07 -21.90 -39.88
C GLY A 140 1.80 -22.72 -39.64
N ASP A 141 1.98 -23.96 -39.28
CA ASP A 141 0.90 -24.92 -38.93
C ASP A 141 0.49 -24.85 -37.44
N VAL A 142 1.13 -23.95 -36.63
CA VAL A 142 0.95 -23.86 -35.17
C VAL A 142 0.00 -22.75 -34.79
N ALA A 143 -1.11 -23.08 -34.13
CA ALA A 143 -2.02 -22.13 -33.50
C ALA A 143 -1.49 -21.72 -32.11
N LEU A 144 -1.19 -20.44 -31.91
CA LEU A 144 -0.63 -19.92 -30.66
C LEU A 144 -1.63 -19.94 -29.50
N SER A 145 -2.92 -19.92 -29.80
CA SER A 145 -3.97 -20.06 -28.78
C SER A 145 -4.00 -21.46 -28.12
N VAL A 146 -3.36 -22.46 -28.73
CA VAL A 146 -3.31 -23.84 -28.22
C VAL A 146 -1.93 -24.20 -27.69
N TYR A 147 -0.88 -23.77 -28.38
CA TYR A 147 0.49 -24.19 -28.11
C TYR A 147 1.37 -23.10 -27.56
N GLY A 148 0.85 -21.86 -27.43
CA GLY A 148 1.50 -20.68 -26.91
C GLY A 148 2.85 -20.35 -27.54
N PRO A 149 3.26 -19.09 -27.60
CA PRO A 149 4.67 -18.76 -27.75
C PRO A 149 5.34 -18.91 -26.38
N GLU A 150 6.30 -19.82 -26.26
CA GLU A 150 7.10 -19.97 -25.03
C GLU A 150 8.29 -19.01 -25.03
N LYS A 151 8.90 -18.82 -26.22
CA LYS A 151 10.05 -17.92 -26.39
C LYS A 151 10.03 -17.25 -27.75
N ILE A 152 10.48 -16.01 -27.78
CA ILE A 152 10.78 -15.26 -28.99
C ILE A 152 12.23 -14.82 -28.99
N GLY A 153 12.81 -14.61 -30.16
CA GLY A 153 14.15 -14.03 -30.29
C GLY A 153 14.36 -13.50 -31.69
N ILE A 154 15.10 -12.41 -31.81
CA ILE A 154 15.43 -11.76 -33.06
C ILE A 154 16.92 -11.97 -33.35
N ARG A 155 17.26 -12.49 -34.52
CA ARG A 155 18.64 -12.66 -34.98
C ARG A 155 18.77 -12.12 -36.41
N GLY A 156 19.44 -11.01 -36.57
CA GLY A 156 19.47 -10.27 -37.82
C GLY A 156 18.05 -9.87 -38.24
N ASP A 157 17.68 -10.18 -39.47
CA ASP A 157 16.32 -9.89 -39.98
C ASP A 157 15.26 -10.96 -39.64
N SER A 158 15.61 -12.00 -38.88
CA SER A 158 14.72 -13.13 -38.65
C SER A 158 14.13 -13.15 -37.25
N LEU A 159 12.83 -13.33 -37.18
CA LEU A 159 12.09 -13.62 -35.93
C LEU A 159 11.99 -15.13 -35.76
N TYR A 160 12.37 -15.60 -34.58
CA TYR A 160 12.24 -16.99 -34.14
C TYR A 160 11.19 -17.06 -33.05
N VAL A 161 10.36 -18.09 -33.10
CA VAL A 161 9.31 -18.35 -32.09
C VAL A 161 9.38 -19.82 -31.73
N THR A 162 9.63 -20.08 -30.45
CA THR A 162 9.56 -21.43 -29.86
C THR A 162 8.20 -21.65 -29.25
N THR A 163 7.62 -22.80 -29.54
CA THR A 163 6.36 -23.28 -28.95
C THR A 163 6.57 -24.73 -28.49
N SER A 164 5.60 -25.32 -27.79
CA SER A 164 5.64 -26.73 -27.42
C SER A 164 5.72 -27.70 -28.63
N ARG A 165 5.50 -27.18 -29.86
CA ARG A 165 5.66 -27.94 -31.13
C ARG A 165 6.99 -27.71 -31.85
N GLY A 166 7.92 -27.00 -31.23
CA GLY A 166 9.21 -26.65 -31.77
C GLY A 166 9.37 -25.21 -32.18
N THR A 167 10.51 -24.88 -32.74
CA THR A 167 10.86 -23.53 -33.15
C THR A 167 10.55 -23.27 -34.60
N LEU A 168 9.84 -22.20 -34.88
CA LEU A 168 9.61 -21.69 -36.22
C LEU A 168 10.34 -20.37 -36.41
N ALA A 169 10.76 -20.12 -37.65
CA ALA A 169 11.43 -18.87 -38.02
C ALA A 169 10.87 -18.26 -39.27
N ARG A 170 10.95 -16.93 -39.34
CA ARG A 170 10.62 -16.19 -40.54
C ARG A 170 11.55 -14.98 -40.69
N ARG A 171 12.00 -14.74 -41.92
CA ARG A 171 12.69 -13.48 -42.26
C ARG A 171 11.68 -12.35 -42.34
N MET A 172 11.97 -11.24 -41.65
CA MET A 172 11.12 -10.07 -41.53
C MET A 172 11.65 -8.90 -42.36
N ASP A 173 10.76 -8.09 -42.89
CA ASP A 173 11.07 -6.74 -43.36
C ASP A 173 10.48 -5.74 -42.33
N TRP A 174 11.27 -5.43 -41.31
CA TRP A 174 10.83 -4.62 -40.18
C TRP A 174 10.31 -3.24 -40.60
N LYS A 175 10.89 -2.66 -41.68
CA LYS A 175 10.49 -1.31 -42.16
C LYS A 175 9.14 -1.31 -42.87
N LYS A 176 8.74 -2.46 -43.43
CA LYS A 176 7.47 -2.62 -44.18
C LYS A 176 6.43 -3.47 -43.43
N LEU A 177 6.59 -3.62 -42.14
CA LEU A 177 5.79 -4.55 -41.35
C LEU A 177 4.27 -4.25 -41.45
N LYS A 178 3.88 -2.97 -41.54
CA LYS A 178 2.47 -2.56 -41.68
C LYS A 178 1.82 -3.07 -42.96
N ASP A 179 2.62 -3.27 -44.00
CA ASP A 179 2.16 -3.66 -45.33
C ASP A 179 2.37 -5.16 -45.60
N ASP A 180 3.04 -5.87 -44.70
CA ASP A 180 3.35 -7.29 -44.88
C ASP A 180 2.26 -8.21 -44.30
N VAL A 181 1.13 -8.29 -44.99
CA VAL A 181 0.01 -9.18 -44.64
C VAL A 181 0.37 -10.66 -44.64
N ARG A 182 1.50 -11.05 -45.26
CA ARG A 182 1.96 -12.46 -45.29
C ARG A 182 2.46 -12.97 -43.95
N LEU A 183 2.61 -12.06 -42.93
CA LEU A 183 2.91 -12.50 -41.56
C LEU A 183 1.92 -13.46 -40.97
N VAL A 184 0.67 -13.36 -41.40
CA VAL A 184 -0.39 -14.32 -40.99
C VAL A 184 -0.46 -15.55 -41.91
N ASP A 185 0.28 -15.56 -43.02
CA ASP A 185 0.32 -16.71 -43.94
C ASP A 185 1.18 -17.84 -43.35
N PRO A 186 0.59 -19.01 -43.07
CA PRO A 186 1.33 -20.16 -42.53
C PRO A 186 2.49 -20.61 -43.39
N GLU A 187 2.40 -20.53 -44.72
CA GLU A 187 3.44 -20.98 -45.62
C GLU A 187 4.75 -20.17 -45.57
N THR A 188 4.72 -19.00 -44.95
CA THR A 188 5.91 -18.12 -44.82
C THR A 188 6.80 -18.45 -43.64
N TRP A 189 6.34 -19.30 -42.75
CA TRP A 189 7.10 -19.75 -41.56
C TRP A 189 7.69 -21.15 -41.80
N SER A 190 8.92 -21.34 -41.34
CA SER A 190 9.63 -22.60 -41.49
C SER A 190 10.04 -23.17 -40.16
N HIS A 191 9.83 -24.46 -39.93
CA HIS A 191 10.39 -25.15 -38.78
C HIS A 191 11.91 -25.18 -38.90
N VAL A 192 12.58 -24.87 -37.79
CA VAL A 192 14.04 -24.87 -37.69
C VAL A 192 14.48 -25.80 -36.57
N THR A 193 15.57 -26.54 -36.81
CA THR A 193 16.16 -27.44 -35.81
C THR A 193 17.53 -26.92 -35.38
N GLY A 194 17.92 -27.24 -34.17
CA GLY A 194 19.23 -26.85 -33.63
C GLY A 194 19.38 -25.37 -33.27
N VAL A 195 18.31 -24.60 -33.33
CA VAL A 195 18.28 -23.21 -32.82
C VAL A 195 17.77 -23.23 -31.39
N CYS A 196 18.66 -22.93 -30.46
CA CYS A 196 18.28 -22.73 -29.08
C CYS A 196 18.17 -21.21 -28.87
N LEU A 197 16.96 -20.71 -28.57
CA LEU A 197 16.74 -19.30 -28.22
C LEU A 197 17.14 -19.04 -26.78
N ASP A 198 17.13 -20.10 -25.96
CA ASP A 198 17.52 -20.02 -24.56
C ASP A 198 18.13 -21.35 -24.13
N CYS A 199 19.43 -21.46 -24.23
CA CYS A 199 20.18 -22.63 -23.75
C CYS A 199 20.52 -22.53 -22.27
N ARG A 200 19.61 -22.01 -21.44
CA ARG A 200 19.81 -21.73 -20.00
C ARG A 200 20.15 -22.98 -19.20
N ASP A 201 19.63 -24.15 -19.59
CA ASP A 201 19.95 -25.43 -18.92
C ASP A 201 21.45 -25.80 -19.00
N SER A 202 22.23 -25.11 -19.82
CA SER A 202 23.67 -25.28 -19.98
C SER A 202 24.48 -24.01 -19.70
N LEU A 203 23.85 -22.94 -19.22
CA LEU A 203 24.52 -21.66 -19.00
C LEU A 203 25.49 -21.78 -17.82
N LYS A 204 26.73 -22.09 -18.14
CA LYS A 204 27.83 -21.91 -17.19
C LYS A 204 28.15 -20.42 -17.18
N VAL A 205 28.04 -19.78 -16.02
CA VAL A 205 28.48 -18.40 -15.86
C VAL A 205 29.95 -18.31 -16.16
N VAL A 206 30.33 -17.71 -17.29
CA VAL A 206 31.71 -17.58 -17.74
C VAL A 206 32.08 -16.11 -17.73
N VAL A 207 33.04 -15.73 -16.88
CA VAL A 207 33.56 -14.38 -16.79
C VAL A 207 35.09 -14.45 -16.92
N ASP A 208 35.67 -13.56 -17.73
CA ASP A 208 37.10 -13.57 -18.04
C ASP A 208 37.61 -14.95 -18.52
N GLY A 209 36.81 -15.69 -19.28
CA GLY A 209 37.15 -17.01 -19.77
C GLY A 209 37.15 -18.12 -18.68
N LYS A 210 36.72 -17.82 -17.48
CA LYS A 210 36.62 -18.78 -16.35
C LYS A 210 35.18 -19.02 -15.97
N THR A 211 34.84 -20.29 -15.76
CA THR A 211 33.52 -20.65 -15.19
C THR A 211 33.49 -20.27 -13.71
N LEU A 212 32.56 -19.40 -13.32
CA LEU A 212 32.32 -19.05 -11.93
C LEU A 212 31.41 -20.08 -11.27
N LYS A 213 31.79 -20.52 -10.08
CA LYS A 213 30.97 -21.32 -9.17
C LYS A 213 31.01 -20.66 -7.79
N ASP A 214 29.87 -20.14 -7.37
CA ASP A 214 29.68 -19.53 -6.05
C ASP A 214 28.28 -19.90 -5.56
N SER A 215 28.11 -20.08 -4.25
CA SER A 215 26.82 -20.46 -3.67
C SER A 215 25.70 -19.49 -4.00
N ILE A 216 26.00 -18.21 -4.24
CA ILE A 216 25.03 -17.21 -4.67
C ILE A 216 24.63 -17.33 -6.14
N LEU A 217 25.48 -17.96 -6.99
CA LEU A 217 25.22 -18.15 -8.42
C LEU A 217 24.62 -19.50 -8.76
N TYR A 218 24.69 -20.45 -7.85
CA TYR A 218 24.27 -21.83 -8.09
C TYR A 218 23.47 -22.36 -6.89
N VAL A 219 22.29 -22.86 -7.19
CA VAL A 219 21.44 -23.59 -6.24
C VAL A 219 21.32 -25.02 -6.77
N ASP A 220 21.66 -26.02 -5.94
CA ASP A 220 21.60 -27.46 -6.30
C ASP A 220 22.32 -27.79 -7.61
N ASP A 221 23.56 -27.29 -7.77
CA ASP A 221 24.41 -27.46 -8.96
C ASP A 221 23.82 -26.87 -10.28
N ARG A 222 22.73 -26.11 -10.21
CA ARG A 222 22.17 -25.37 -11.35
C ARG A 222 22.51 -23.89 -11.25
N SER A 223 22.69 -23.24 -12.40
CA SER A 223 22.88 -21.80 -12.43
C SER A 223 21.61 -21.07 -12.01
N ALA A 224 21.68 -20.22 -10.99
CA ALA A 224 20.63 -19.27 -10.62
C ALA A 224 20.62 -18.05 -11.56
N VAL A 225 21.63 -17.88 -12.41
CA VAL A 225 21.78 -16.77 -13.35
C VAL A 225 20.96 -17.07 -14.61
N LEU A 226 20.10 -16.12 -14.98
CA LEU A 226 19.26 -16.18 -16.18
C LEU A 226 19.77 -15.25 -17.29
N TRP A 227 20.38 -14.12 -16.91
CA TRP A 227 20.93 -13.13 -17.83
C TRP A 227 22.35 -12.75 -17.44
N GLN A 228 23.20 -12.53 -18.42
CA GLN A 228 24.57 -12.02 -18.23
C GLN A 228 24.81 -10.88 -19.20
N PHE A 229 25.34 -9.77 -18.70
CA PHE A 229 25.63 -8.56 -19.47
C PHE A 229 27.04 -8.06 -19.15
N ASP A 230 27.82 -7.71 -20.17
CA ASP A 230 29.14 -7.11 -20.04
C ASP A 230 29.05 -5.63 -20.40
N GLU A 231 29.07 -4.76 -19.39
CA GLU A 231 28.92 -3.33 -19.55
C GLU A 231 29.95 -2.56 -18.70
N GLY A 232 30.57 -1.55 -19.27
CA GLY A 232 31.48 -0.65 -18.56
C GLY A 232 32.68 -1.37 -17.90
N GLY A 233 33.14 -2.51 -18.44
CA GLY A 233 34.22 -3.34 -17.86
C GLY A 233 33.78 -4.14 -16.62
N LYS A 234 32.50 -4.30 -16.43
CA LYS A 234 31.85 -5.10 -15.38
C LYS A 234 30.94 -6.14 -16.01
N THR A 235 30.76 -7.28 -15.35
CA THR A 235 29.79 -8.29 -15.76
C THR A 235 28.65 -8.31 -14.76
N TYR A 236 27.43 -8.03 -15.22
CA TYR A 236 26.20 -8.16 -14.45
C TYR A 236 25.61 -9.54 -14.66
N LEU A 237 25.24 -10.17 -13.56
CA LEU A 237 24.67 -11.52 -13.49
C LEU A 237 23.31 -11.41 -12.81
N VAL A 238 22.24 -11.75 -13.52
CA VAL A 238 20.86 -11.54 -13.06
C VAL A 238 20.09 -12.85 -13.07
N GLY A 239 19.37 -13.13 -12.02
CA GLY A 239 18.42 -14.24 -11.88
C GLY A 239 17.05 -13.71 -11.49
N SER A 240 16.09 -14.61 -11.21
CA SER A 240 14.73 -14.19 -10.81
C SER A 240 14.72 -13.45 -9.47
N ASP A 241 15.65 -13.76 -8.60
CA ASP A 241 15.81 -13.21 -7.25
C ASP A 241 17.27 -12.86 -6.92
N LEU A 242 18.11 -12.73 -7.94
CA LEU A 242 19.53 -12.49 -7.83
C LEU A 242 19.94 -11.33 -8.73
N ILE A 243 20.74 -10.42 -8.17
CA ILE A 243 21.55 -9.44 -8.92
C ILE A 243 22.95 -9.49 -8.36
N ALA A 244 23.94 -9.82 -9.19
CA ALA A 244 25.34 -9.82 -8.81
C ALA A 244 26.19 -9.11 -9.88
N ARG A 245 27.32 -8.58 -9.45
CA ARG A 245 28.29 -7.94 -10.33
C ARG A 245 29.67 -8.54 -10.11
N TYR A 246 30.31 -8.90 -11.21
CA TYR A 246 31.71 -9.29 -11.22
C TYR A 246 32.58 -8.16 -11.77
N GLU A 247 33.55 -7.72 -10.99
CA GLU A 247 34.46 -6.65 -11.34
C GLU A 247 35.82 -6.89 -10.69
N LYS A 248 36.92 -6.73 -11.45
CA LYS A 248 38.30 -6.86 -10.95
C LYS A 248 38.57 -8.15 -10.16
N GLY A 249 38.00 -9.27 -10.62
CA GLY A 249 38.19 -10.58 -9.97
C GLY A 249 37.35 -10.80 -8.72
N LYS A 250 36.42 -9.93 -8.42
CA LYS A 250 35.50 -10.05 -7.25
C LYS A 250 34.06 -10.11 -7.70
N LEU A 251 33.31 -11.00 -7.07
CA LEU A 251 31.85 -11.07 -7.16
C LEU A 251 31.25 -10.27 -6.01
N VAL A 252 30.31 -9.39 -6.34
CA VAL A 252 29.58 -8.54 -5.40
C VAL A 252 28.10 -8.85 -5.53
N ASP A 253 27.47 -9.29 -4.43
CA ASP A 253 26.02 -9.42 -4.36
C ASP A 253 25.37 -8.04 -4.27
N MET A 254 24.44 -7.76 -5.18
CA MET A 254 23.71 -6.50 -5.29
C MET A 254 22.19 -6.73 -5.13
N THR A 255 21.80 -7.90 -4.71
CA THR A 255 20.38 -8.32 -4.68
C THR A 255 19.58 -7.49 -3.70
N LYS A 256 20.16 -7.15 -2.53
CA LYS A 256 19.46 -6.46 -1.45
C LYS A 256 18.86 -5.13 -1.93
N TYR A 257 17.60 -4.93 -1.59
CA TYR A 257 16.85 -3.69 -1.81
C TYR A 257 16.25 -3.20 -0.49
N GLU A 258 16.47 -1.93 -0.17
CA GLU A 258 15.86 -1.25 0.98
C GLU A 258 14.85 -0.22 0.47
N PRO A 259 13.80 0.16 1.21
CA PRO A 259 13.69 0.14 2.66
C PRO A 259 12.93 -1.04 3.26
N PHE A 260 12.13 -1.78 2.50
CA PHE A 260 11.38 -2.92 3.01
C PHE A 260 11.97 -4.23 2.52
N GLN A 261 12.05 -5.22 3.40
CA GLN A 261 12.52 -6.57 3.07
C GLN A 261 11.35 -7.58 2.95
N LEU A 262 10.12 -7.07 2.81
CA LEU A 262 8.92 -7.88 2.68
C LEU A 262 8.60 -8.11 1.21
N SER A 263 8.13 -9.32 0.88
CA SER A 263 7.61 -9.65 -0.44
C SER A 263 6.19 -9.10 -0.67
N ASP A 264 5.47 -8.88 0.41
CA ASP A 264 4.10 -8.36 0.44
C ASP A 264 3.85 -7.57 1.73
N ALA A 265 2.72 -6.87 1.78
CA ALA A 265 2.22 -6.30 3.01
C ALA A 265 0.70 -6.53 3.06
N TYR A 266 0.20 -7.15 4.11
CA TYR A 266 -1.24 -7.36 4.27
C TYR A 266 -1.86 -6.45 5.33
N GLU A 267 -1.05 -5.87 6.20
CA GLU A 267 -1.47 -4.94 7.24
C GLU A 267 -0.40 -3.86 7.46
N VAL A 268 -0.83 -2.64 7.72
CA VAL A 268 0.04 -1.49 7.97
C VAL A 268 -0.44 -0.70 9.18
N GLN A 269 0.49 -0.20 9.97
CA GLN A 269 0.20 0.75 11.05
C GLN A 269 1.21 1.89 11.05
N ALA A 270 0.71 3.12 11.08
CA ALA A 270 1.54 4.30 11.24
C ALA A 270 2.26 4.30 12.59
N ILE A 271 3.53 4.69 12.60
CA ILE A 271 4.31 4.83 13.84
C ILE A 271 4.45 6.30 14.24
N PRO A 272 4.47 6.61 15.55
CA PRO A 272 4.40 7.99 16.05
C PRO A 272 5.56 8.90 15.61
N GLU A 273 6.73 8.33 15.40
CA GLU A 273 7.95 9.03 14.96
C GLU A 273 7.92 9.39 13.46
N GLY A 274 6.89 8.97 12.76
CA GLY A 274 6.73 9.09 11.32
C GLY A 274 7.30 7.88 10.59
N GLY A 275 6.44 7.25 9.80
CA GLY A 275 6.70 6.04 9.07
C GLY A 275 5.62 4.99 9.29
N VAL A 276 5.90 3.76 8.93
CA VAL A 276 4.94 2.66 8.95
C VAL A 276 5.60 1.36 9.40
N ILE A 277 4.84 0.53 10.09
CA ILE A 277 5.13 -0.89 10.25
C ILE A 277 4.20 -1.64 9.31
N ALA A 278 4.76 -2.57 8.55
CA ALA A 278 4.04 -3.47 7.66
C ALA A 278 4.27 -4.92 8.06
N ALA A 279 3.21 -5.72 8.05
CA ALA A 279 3.26 -7.14 8.31
C ALA A 279 3.06 -7.93 7.02
N SER A 280 3.87 -8.98 6.80
CA SER A 280 3.75 -9.88 5.66
C SER A 280 3.04 -11.18 6.03
N ARG A 281 2.59 -11.92 5.01
CA ARG A 281 2.00 -13.27 5.17
C ARG A 281 2.97 -14.29 5.73
N ASP A 282 4.26 -14.09 5.52
CA ASP A 282 5.31 -15.00 6.00
C ASP A 282 5.69 -14.75 7.47
N GLY A 283 4.97 -13.87 8.17
CA GLY A 283 5.20 -13.54 9.58
C GLY A 283 6.33 -12.55 9.81
N TYR A 284 6.80 -11.87 8.79
CA TYR A 284 7.78 -10.81 8.92
C TYR A 284 7.08 -9.48 9.21
N ILE A 285 7.72 -8.69 10.07
CA ILE A 285 7.32 -7.31 10.35
C ILE A 285 8.49 -6.40 9.97
N SER A 286 8.22 -5.40 9.16
CA SER A 286 9.23 -4.44 8.72
C SER A 286 8.75 -3.01 8.91
N ALA A 287 9.66 -2.14 9.34
CA ALA A 287 9.44 -0.71 9.40
C ALA A 287 10.33 0.02 8.39
N ASN A 288 9.81 1.10 7.80
CA ASN A 288 10.57 1.91 6.86
C ASN A 288 11.71 2.73 7.50
N THR A 289 11.94 2.57 8.80
CA THR A 289 13.11 3.09 9.54
C THR A 289 14.38 2.25 9.34
N GLY A 290 14.32 1.19 8.51
CA GLY A 290 15.40 0.22 8.34
C GLY A 290 15.44 -0.88 9.40
N SER A 291 14.50 -0.89 10.32
CA SER A 291 14.35 -1.97 11.32
C SER A 291 13.54 -3.11 10.71
N PHE A 292 14.02 -4.32 10.91
CA PHE A 292 13.35 -5.53 10.45
C PHE A 292 13.27 -6.51 11.64
N TRP A 293 12.07 -7.01 11.87
CA TRP A 293 11.83 -8.02 12.90
C TRP A 293 11.30 -9.27 12.22
N TYR A 294 12.01 -10.33 12.47
CA TYR A 294 11.62 -11.66 12.07
C TYR A 294 10.92 -12.34 13.24
N ASP A 295 9.71 -12.84 13.02
CA ASP A 295 9.08 -13.68 14.00
C ASP A 295 9.61 -15.12 13.87
N PRO A 296 10.49 -15.57 14.79
CA PRO A 296 11.11 -16.88 14.68
C PRO A 296 10.11 -18.04 14.84
N VAL A 297 8.95 -17.76 15.40
CA VAL A 297 7.91 -18.79 15.62
C VAL A 297 7.21 -19.13 14.33
N MET A 298 6.92 -18.15 13.48
CA MET A 298 6.30 -18.39 12.17
C MET A 298 7.23 -19.18 11.25
N ALA A 299 8.50 -18.87 11.21
CA ALA A 299 9.50 -19.63 10.44
C ALA A 299 9.64 -21.07 10.90
N PHE A 300 9.62 -21.28 12.21
CA PHE A 300 9.77 -22.62 12.79
C PHE A 300 8.57 -23.53 12.50
N LEU A 301 7.36 -22.96 12.40
CA LEU A 301 6.14 -23.75 12.28
C LEU A 301 5.76 -24.07 10.81
N GLY A 302 6.42 -23.48 9.83
CA GLY A 302 6.15 -23.74 8.41
C GLY A 302 4.70 -23.46 7.98
N TYR A 303 4.03 -22.54 8.64
CA TYR A 303 2.61 -22.24 8.47
C TYR A 303 2.31 -21.43 7.19
N GLY A 304 3.10 -21.56 6.13
CA GLY A 304 2.96 -20.74 4.94
C GLY A 304 1.59 -20.76 4.28
N SER A 305 1.06 -21.86 3.85
CA SER A 305 0.07 -21.78 2.76
C SER A 305 -1.42 -21.96 3.12
N ASN A 306 -1.77 -22.56 4.25
CA ASN A 306 -3.18 -22.86 4.56
C ASN A 306 -3.85 -21.87 5.54
N MET A 307 -3.08 -20.96 6.13
CA MET A 307 -3.54 -20.00 7.12
C MET A 307 -3.77 -18.60 6.54
N GLU A 308 -3.28 -18.35 5.34
CA GLU A 308 -3.41 -17.10 4.60
C GLU A 308 -4.86 -16.61 4.48
N ALA A 309 -5.81 -17.54 4.28
CA ALA A 309 -7.21 -17.18 4.08
C ALA A 309 -7.89 -16.55 5.30
N PHE A 310 -7.35 -16.73 6.50
CA PHE A 310 -7.94 -16.22 7.74
C PHE A 310 -7.24 -14.98 8.30
N SER A 311 -5.95 -14.79 8.03
CA SER A 311 -5.16 -13.75 8.68
C SER A 311 -5.28 -12.36 8.05
N TYR A 312 -5.35 -12.27 6.72
CA TYR A 312 -5.27 -10.98 6.04
C TYR A 312 -6.56 -10.13 6.04
N ARG A 313 -7.65 -10.66 6.58
CA ARG A 313 -8.92 -9.93 6.74
C ARG A 313 -9.17 -9.44 8.17
N MET A 314 -8.20 -9.59 9.06
CA MET A 314 -8.33 -9.25 10.47
C MET A 314 -7.18 -8.33 10.87
N LYS A 315 -7.48 -7.15 11.43
CA LYS A 315 -6.47 -6.25 11.96
C LYS A 315 -5.88 -6.81 13.24
N VAL A 316 -4.66 -7.30 13.16
CA VAL A 316 -3.93 -7.97 14.23
C VAL A 316 -2.66 -7.23 14.65
N LEU A 317 -2.40 -6.07 14.05
CA LEU A 317 -1.28 -5.19 14.32
C LEU A 317 -1.78 -3.87 14.90
N SER A 318 -1.23 -3.43 16.03
CA SER A 318 -1.50 -2.11 16.59
C SER A 318 -0.23 -1.50 17.18
N VAL A 319 -0.15 -0.17 17.13
CA VAL A 319 1.01 0.60 17.59
C VAL A 319 0.57 1.67 18.60
N LEU A 320 1.20 1.67 19.76
CA LEU A 320 1.02 2.73 20.77
C LEU A 320 1.81 3.99 20.41
N PRO A 321 1.33 5.17 20.83
CA PRO A 321 2.07 6.42 20.67
C PRO A 321 3.47 6.43 21.27
N GLN A 322 3.77 5.53 22.22
CA GLN A 322 5.08 5.34 22.83
C GLN A 322 6.00 4.42 22.03
N GLY A 323 5.55 3.91 20.88
CA GLY A 323 6.34 3.04 20.02
C GLY A 323 6.24 1.55 20.32
N TRP A 324 5.40 1.12 21.27
CA TRP A 324 5.12 -0.30 21.46
C TRP A 324 4.21 -0.83 20.36
N VAL A 325 4.51 -2.04 19.92
CA VAL A 325 3.78 -2.75 18.85
C VAL A 325 3.26 -4.06 19.38
N ILE A 326 2.00 -4.36 19.17
CA ILE A 326 1.44 -5.68 19.37
C ILE A 326 1.11 -6.31 18.02
N HIS A 327 1.50 -7.55 17.88
CA HIS A 327 1.22 -8.38 16.71
C HIS A 327 0.73 -9.75 17.17
N HIS A 328 -0.05 -10.43 16.34
CA HIS A 328 -0.58 -11.75 16.62
C HIS A 328 -0.08 -12.78 15.60
N ILE A 329 0.15 -13.98 16.10
CA ILE A 329 0.32 -15.18 15.28
C ILE A 329 -0.79 -16.16 15.60
N TRP A 330 -1.45 -16.65 14.59
CA TRP A 330 -2.58 -17.56 14.73
C TRP A 330 -2.25 -18.79 15.58
N GLY A 331 -2.99 -18.99 16.66
CA GLY A 331 -2.77 -20.06 17.62
C GLY A 331 -1.69 -19.83 18.66
N MET A 332 -0.85 -18.78 18.51
CA MET A 332 0.36 -18.58 19.33
C MET A 332 0.27 -17.39 20.30
N GLY A 333 -0.87 -16.70 20.36
CA GLY A 333 -1.08 -15.57 21.27
C GLY A 333 -0.56 -14.25 20.74
N PHE A 334 -0.07 -13.39 21.64
CA PHE A 334 0.35 -12.03 21.34
C PHE A 334 1.87 -11.89 21.40
N HIS A 335 2.41 -11.10 20.48
CA HIS A 335 3.80 -10.70 20.45
C HIS A 335 3.90 -9.20 20.67
N LEU A 336 4.64 -8.78 21.66
CA LEU A 336 4.81 -7.38 22.04
C LEU A 336 6.26 -6.95 21.79
N TYR A 337 6.44 -5.88 21.02
CA TYR A 337 7.76 -5.34 20.63
C TYR A 337 7.84 -3.85 20.91
N TRP A 338 9.06 -3.34 20.93
CA TRP A 338 9.29 -1.91 20.86
C TRP A 338 9.78 -1.52 19.45
N SER A 339 9.10 -0.58 18.79
CA SER A 339 9.37 -0.20 17.39
C SER A 339 10.76 0.40 17.14
N MET A 340 11.42 0.88 18.17
CA MET A 340 12.75 1.51 18.11
C MET A 340 13.90 0.54 18.39
N GLY A 341 13.66 -0.75 18.59
CA GLY A 341 14.72 -1.71 18.91
C GLY A 341 14.25 -3.16 18.97
N TYR A 342 15.22 -4.08 19.06
CA TYR A 342 14.98 -5.52 19.09
C TYR A 342 14.53 -6.04 20.46
N GLU A 343 14.64 -5.24 21.50
CA GLU A 343 14.27 -5.62 22.87
C GLU A 343 13.56 -4.47 23.59
N PRO A 344 12.63 -4.77 24.47
CA PRO A 344 12.16 -6.10 24.87
C PRO A 344 11.19 -6.73 23.87
N PHE A 345 11.26 -8.03 23.70
CA PHE A 345 10.31 -8.87 22.98
C PHE A 345 9.59 -9.76 23.99
N TYR A 346 8.28 -9.72 24.01
CA TYR A 346 7.47 -10.56 24.89
C TYR A 346 6.53 -11.42 24.06
N ASN A 347 6.58 -12.72 24.26
CA ASN A 347 5.53 -13.63 23.81
C ASN A 347 4.51 -13.76 24.94
N ILE A 348 3.32 -13.22 24.74
CA ILE A 348 2.26 -13.22 25.75
C ILE A 348 1.23 -14.25 25.34
N LEU A 349 1.12 -15.28 26.14
CA LEU A 349 0.12 -16.32 25.97
C LEU A 349 -0.97 -16.10 27.00
N PRO A 350 -2.26 -16.02 26.60
CA PRO A 350 -3.37 -15.73 27.49
C PRO A 350 -3.80 -16.92 28.35
N TRP A 351 -2.85 -17.71 28.84
CA TRP A 351 -3.11 -18.89 29.67
C TRP A 351 -2.82 -18.70 31.15
N ASP A 352 -2.66 -17.49 31.60
CA ASP A 352 -2.59 -17.25 33.03
C ASP A 352 -3.97 -17.51 33.67
N ASP A 353 -4.00 -18.02 34.88
CA ASP A 353 -5.16 -18.59 35.61
C ASP A 353 -6.43 -17.72 35.66
N ASN A 354 -6.34 -16.48 35.20
CA ASN A 354 -7.43 -15.50 35.21
C ASN A 354 -8.10 -15.28 33.85
N CYS A 355 -7.58 -15.80 32.73
CA CYS A 355 -8.02 -15.41 31.39
C CYS A 355 -8.77 -16.47 30.61
N MET A 356 -8.56 -17.76 30.92
CA MET A 356 -9.27 -18.85 30.24
C MET A 356 -9.55 -20.02 31.17
N ASP A 357 -10.79 -20.52 31.16
CA ASP A 357 -11.12 -21.83 31.68
C ASP A 357 -10.47 -22.92 30.79
N ARG A 358 -9.41 -23.48 31.27
CA ARG A 358 -8.73 -24.78 31.17
C ARG A 358 -8.92 -25.72 29.97
N VAL A 359 -9.48 -25.37 28.80
CA VAL A 359 -9.79 -26.42 27.82
C VAL A 359 -8.71 -26.66 26.77
N LEU A 360 -7.97 -25.65 26.35
CA LEU A 360 -6.75 -25.84 25.51
C LEU A 360 -5.73 -24.75 25.79
N PRO A 361 -4.74 -24.96 26.64
CA PRO A 361 -3.79 -23.93 27.06
C PRO A 361 -2.85 -23.44 25.96
N ASN A 362 -2.90 -23.99 24.74
CA ASN A 362 -1.87 -23.80 23.74
C ASN A 362 -2.38 -23.17 22.43
N PHE A 363 -3.62 -22.70 22.35
CA PHE A 363 -4.17 -22.22 21.08
C PHE A 363 -5.07 -21.00 21.26
N THR A 364 -4.58 -19.83 20.89
CA THR A 364 -5.33 -18.58 20.97
C THR A 364 -5.43 -17.95 19.59
N VAL A 365 -6.64 -17.69 19.16
CA VAL A 365 -6.91 -16.96 17.92
C VAL A 365 -7.29 -15.52 18.26
N VAL A 366 -6.44 -14.58 17.89
CA VAL A 366 -6.74 -13.16 17.96
C VAL A 366 -7.36 -12.75 16.64
N VAL A 367 -8.48 -12.07 16.69
CA VAL A 367 -9.25 -11.66 15.51
C VAL A 367 -9.21 -10.16 15.26
N GLY A 368 -8.64 -9.39 16.19
CA GLY A 368 -8.43 -7.97 16.03
C GLY A 368 -7.72 -7.37 17.24
N THR A 369 -6.97 -6.31 17.01
CA THR A 369 -6.31 -5.51 18.05
C THR A 369 -6.60 -4.03 17.84
N THR A 370 -6.57 -3.26 18.94
CA THR A 370 -6.65 -1.81 18.91
C THR A 370 -5.92 -1.21 20.12
N VAL A 371 -5.61 0.06 20.05
CA VAL A 371 -5.02 0.79 21.16
C VAL A 371 -6.09 1.06 22.24
N ALA A 372 -5.73 0.85 23.50
CA ALA A 372 -6.61 1.22 24.61
C ALA A 372 -6.93 2.73 24.58
N PRO A 373 -8.16 3.15 24.93
CA PRO A 373 -8.58 4.55 24.80
C PRO A 373 -7.70 5.58 25.53
N ASP A 374 -7.11 5.19 26.67
CA ASP A 374 -6.17 6.03 27.43
C ASP A 374 -4.71 5.86 27.00
N LYS A 375 -4.45 5.07 25.95
CA LYS A 375 -3.11 4.79 25.40
C LYS A 375 -2.15 4.09 26.36
N SER A 376 -2.67 3.43 27.38
CA SER A 376 -1.88 2.71 28.39
C SER A 376 -1.48 1.30 27.97
N GLY A 377 -2.07 0.76 26.91
CA GLY A 377 -1.84 -0.59 26.41
C GLY A 377 -2.71 -0.88 25.19
N PHE A 378 -2.97 -2.15 24.97
CA PHE A 378 -3.72 -2.66 23.83
C PHE A 378 -4.98 -3.40 24.29
N LEU A 379 -5.99 -3.37 23.44
CA LEU A 379 -7.16 -4.23 23.52
C LEU A 379 -7.12 -5.23 22.37
N ALA A 380 -7.49 -6.46 22.66
CA ALA A 380 -7.54 -7.52 21.67
C ALA A 380 -8.83 -8.32 21.80
N ALA A 381 -9.47 -8.61 20.67
CA ALA A 381 -10.56 -9.55 20.58
C ALA A 381 -10.02 -10.93 20.28
N THR A 382 -10.35 -11.93 21.11
CA THR A 382 -9.97 -13.31 20.90
C THR A 382 -11.17 -14.17 20.55
N SER A 383 -10.99 -15.10 19.63
CA SER A 383 -11.94 -16.14 19.30
C SER A 383 -11.34 -17.47 19.67
N ALA A 384 -11.97 -18.21 20.56
CA ALA A 384 -11.55 -19.57 20.85
C ALA A 384 -12.09 -20.52 19.79
N ALA A 385 -11.27 -21.48 19.37
CA ALA A 385 -11.68 -22.56 18.47
C ALA A 385 -12.86 -23.39 19.03
N GLU A 386 -13.18 -23.25 20.32
CA GLU A 386 -14.20 -24.01 21.05
C GLU A 386 -15.34 -23.15 21.64
N GLY A 387 -15.64 -22.01 21.02
CA GLY A 387 -16.89 -21.30 21.30
C GLY A 387 -16.86 -20.27 22.44
N ARG A 388 -15.69 -19.88 22.92
CA ARG A 388 -15.56 -18.77 23.88
C ARG A 388 -14.78 -17.62 23.25
N TYR A 389 -15.26 -16.39 23.40
CA TYR A 389 -14.55 -15.21 23.00
C TYR A 389 -14.37 -14.26 24.18
N GLY A 390 -13.41 -13.35 24.09
CA GLY A 390 -13.17 -12.36 25.11
C GLY A 390 -12.50 -11.12 24.59
N VAL A 391 -12.55 -10.09 25.40
CA VAL A 391 -11.76 -8.88 25.25
C VAL A 391 -10.61 -8.95 26.23
N ASN A 392 -9.38 -8.77 25.74
CA ASN A 392 -8.18 -8.79 26.54
C ASN A 392 -7.56 -7.40 26.55
N TYR A 393 -7.04 -6.98 27.69
CA TYR A 393 -6.25 -5.78 27.84
C TYR A 393 -4.81 -6.18 28.16
N ILE A 394 -3.88 -5.70 27.37
CA ILE A 394 -2.45 -6.01 27.42
C ILE A 394 -1.67 -4.72 27.67
N THR A 395 -0.90 -4.70 28.75
CA THR A 395 -0.05 -3.56 29.11
C THR A 395 1.34 -3.66 28.48
N THR A 396 2.10 -2.58 28.46
CA THR A 396 3.45 -2.54 27.91
C THR A 396 4.49 -3.34 28.71
N ASP A 397 4.19 -3.69 29.95
CA ASP A 397 4.96 -4.60 30.81
C ASP A 397 4.48 -6.06 30.72
N ALA A 398 3.76 -6.36 29.65
CA ALA A 398 3.29 -7.70 29.30
C ALA A 398 2.29 -8.33 30.29
N ASN A 399 1.63 -7.54 31.13
CA ASN A 399 0.53 -8.04 31.92
C ASN A 399 -0.75 -8.12 31.09
N ILE A 400 -1.52 -9.20 31.27
CA ILE A 400 -2.77 -9.42 30.60
C ILE A 400 -3.93 -9.43 31.60
N SER A 401 -5.03 -8.78 31.24
CA SER A 401 -6.31 -8.85 31.95
C SER A 401 -7.42 -9.19 30.97
N CYS A 402 -8.20 -10.20 31.28
CA CYS A 402 -9.23 -10.72 30.40
C CYS A 402 -10.62 -10.46 30.95
N ALA A 403 -11.51 -10.03 30.08
CA ALA A 403 -12.95 -10.11 30.31
C ALA A 403 -13.49 -11.23 29.42
N ASN A 404 -13.81 -12.36 30.03
CA ASN A 404 -14.40 -13.48 29.31
C ASN A 404 -15.76 -13.07 28.75
N GLY A 405 -15.94 -13.32 27.48
CA GLY A 405 -17.19 -13.01 26.78
C GLY A 405 -18.34 -13.79 27.36
N VAL A 406 -19.43 -13.11 27.57
CA VAL A 406 -20.68 -13.69 27.99
C VAL A 406 -21.58 -13.83 26.77
N GLY A 407 -21.84 -15.04 26.31
CA GLY A 407 -22.80 -15.32 25.25
C GLY A 407 -22.31 -16.32 24.19
N ASP A 408 -23.24 -16.72 23.33
CA ASP A 408 -23.02 -17.75 22.29
C ASP A 408 -22.37 -17.23 21.00
N SER A 409 -22.13 -15.92 20.90
CA SER A 409 -21.50 -15.29 19.73
C SER A 409 -19.99 -15.41 19.79
N LEU A 410 -19.35 -15.51 18.62
CA LEU A 410 -17.91 -15.57 18.47
C LEU A 410 -17.37 -14.21 18.01
N SER A 411 -16.26 -13.76 18.57
CA SER A 411 -15.52 -12.65 17.96
C SER A 411 -15.06 -13.08 16.56
N ALA A 412 -15.37 -12.28 15.56
CA ALA A 412 -15.19 -12.70 14.17
C ALA A 412 -14.49 -11.66 13.31
N GLY A 413 -14.01 -10.60 13.93
CA GLY A 413 -13.42 -9.52 13.16
C GLY A 413 -12.81 -8.45 14.05
N PRO A 414 -12.75 -7.23 13.54
CA PRO A 414 -12.05 -6.11 14.16
C PRO A 414 -12.63 -5.73 15.51
N ILE A 415 -11.78 -5.08 16.29
CA ILE A 415 -12.09 -4.42 17.54
C ILE A 415 -11.77 -2.94 17.41
N ALA A 416 -12.62 -2.08 17.93
CA ALA A 416 -12.37 -0.64 18.03
C ALA A 416 -12.72 -0.16 19.45
N ALA A 417 -12.11 0.93 19.90
CA ALA A 417 -12.34 1.43 21.25
C ALA A 417 -12.28 2.95 21.32
N ARG A 418 -13.01 3.52 22.29
CA ARG A 418 -13.00 4.94 22.63
C ARG A 418 -13.24 5.18 24.12
N MET A 419 -12.95 6.41 24.56
CA MET A 419 -13.41 6.85 25.87
C MET A 419 -14.94 7.09 25.86
N ALA A 420 -15.58 6.85 26.98
CA ALA A 420 -16.93 7.33 27.20
C ALA A 420 -16.95 8.85 27.29
N SER A 421 -18.10 9.49 27.03
CA SER A 421 -18.22 10.95 26.97
C SER A 421 -17.85 11.67 28.29
N ASP A 422 -17.93 10.96 29.41
CA ASP A 422 -17.54 11.44 30.74
C ASP A 422 -16.06 11.18 31.07
N ASN A 423 -15.30 10.62 30.14
CA ASN A 423 -13.92 10.19 30.30
C ASN A 423 -13.68 9.23 31.48
N SER A 424 -14.68 8.48 31.87
CA SER A 424 -14.60 7.59 33.03
C SER A 424 -14.37 6.13 32.65
N ASP A 425 -14.97 5.69 31.58
CA ASP A 425 -15.05 4.31 31.14
C ASP A 425 -14.56 4.14 29.72
N TRP A 426 -14.26 2.92 29.33
CA TRP A 426 -13.96 2.53 27.97
C TRP A 426 -15.18 1.93 27.29
N ILE A 427 -15.43 2.34 26.06
CA ILE A 427 -16.41 1.73 25.18
C ILE A 427 -15.64 0.94 24.12
N VAL A 428 -15.89 -0.36 24.08
CA VAL A 428 -15.20 -1.29 23.18
C VAL A 428 -16.20 -1.94 22.24
N TYR A 429 -15.96 -1.86 20.97
CA TYR A 429 -16.76 -2.43 19.89
C TYR A 429 -16.08 -3.68 19.36
N VAL A 430 -16.77 -4.80 19.32
CA VAL A 430 -16.24 -6.07 18.79
C VAL A 430 -17.20 -6.60 17.74
N SER A 431 -16.71 -6.82 16.54
CA SER A 431 -17.49 -7.50 15.52
C SER A 431 -17.63 -8.97 15.84
N THR A 432 -18.84 -9.49 15.76
CA THR A 432 -19.19 -10.86 16.15
C THR A 432 -19.95 -11.58 15.05
N ARG A 433 -20.02 -12.91 15.18
CA ARG A 433 -20.90 -13.80 14.40
C ARG A 433 -21.41 -14.93 15.29
N GLU A 434 -22.57 -15.46 14.97
CA GLU A 434 -23.21 -16.50 15.79
C GLU A 434 -22.47 -17.85 15.75
N THR A 435 -21.86 -18.18 14.63
CA THR A 435 -21.11 -19.45 14.44
C THR A 435 -19.97 -19.29 13.46
N PHE A 436 -19.11 -20.29 13.32
CA PHE A 436 -18.10 -20.37 12.28
C PHE A 436 -18.67 -20.64 10.87
N SER A 437 -19.98 -20.74 10.72
CA SER A 437 -20.64 -20.94 9.43
C SER A 437 -20.54 -19.69 8.55
N ALA A 438 -20.30 -19.88 7.27
CA ALA A 438 -20.31 -18.79 6.27
C ALA A 438 -21.70 -18.11 6.14
N PHE A 439 -22.75 -18.75 6.64
CA PHE A 439 -24.14 -18.25 6.63
C PHE A 439 -24.59 -17.66 7.95
N ALA A 440 -23.68 -17.55 8.94
CA ALA A 440 -24.02 -16.99 10.24
C ALA A 440 -24.31 -15.50 10.15
N THR A 441 -25.26 -15.03 10.94
CA THR A 441 -25.54 -13.60 11.07
C THR A 441 -24.39 -12.91 11.80
N GLY A 442 -23.99 -11.76 11.26
CA GLY A 442 -23.01 -10.88 11.89
C GLY A 442 -23.67 -9.96 12.91
N GLY A 443 -22.91 -9.57 13.92
CA GLY A 443 -23.32 -8.66 14.98
C GLY A 443 -22.21 -7.70 15.38
N LEU A 444 -22.57 -6.78 16.25
CA LEU A 444 -21.64 -5.90 16.94
C LEU A 444 -21.94 -5.92 18.43
N ASP A 445 -20.96 -6.35 19.22
CA ASP A 445 -21.00 -6.25 20.67
C ASP A 445 -20.37 -4.95 21.12
N ILE A 446 -21.06 -4.26 21.99
CA ILE A 446 -20.62 -3.00 22.61
C ILE A 446 -20.44 -3.28 24.09
N PHE A 447 -19.19 -3.18 24.54
CA PHE A 447 -18.84 -3.34 25.94
C PHE A 447 -18.54 -1.98 26.56
N ARG A 448 -19.03 -1.77 27.78
CA ARG A 448 -18.62 -0.67 28.63
C ARG A 448 -17.81 -1.23 29.79
N PHE A 449 -16.52 -0.85 29.86
CA PHE A 449 -15.62 -1.23 30.93
C PHE A 449 -15.26 -0.01 31.78
N GLN A 450 -15.24 -0.20 33.08
CA GLN A 450 -14.55 0.78 33.94
C GLN A 450 -13.07 0.83 33.54
N SER A 451 -12.51 2.05 33.45
CA SER A 451 -11.09 2.21 33.09
C SER A 451 -10.19 1.38 34.01
N PRO A 452 -9.27 0.57 33.48
CA PRO A 452 -8.36 -0.23 34.28
C PRO A 452 -7.51 0.57 35.28
N SER A 453 -7.19 1.82 34.98
CA SER A 453 -6.50 2.73 35.91
C SER A 453 -7.21 2.91 37.24
N ARG A 454 -8.54 2.70 37.29
CA ARG A 454 -9.36 2.76 38.50
C ARG A 454 -9.49 1.41 39.21
N ASN A 455 -9.13 0.34 38.53
CA ASN A 455 -9.38 -1.04 38.98
C ASN A 455 -8.09 -1.87 39.14
N GLY A 456 -6.95 -1.22 39.43
CA GLY A 456 -5.68 -1.92 39.60
C GLY A 456 -5.18 -2.62 38.34
N GLY A 457 -5.49 -2.08 37.16
CA GLY A 457 -5.04 -2.60 35.87
C GLY A 457 -5.93 -3.71 35.29
N ARG A 458 -7.13 -3.92 35.83
CA ARG A 458 -8.00 -5.04 35.40
C ARG A 458 -9.25 -4.56 34.65
N LEU A 459 -9.65 -5.31 33.61
CA LEU A 459 -10.97 -5.23 33.01
C LEU A 459 -11.97 -5.92 33.95
N LEU A 460 -12.92 -5.20 34.47
CA LEU A 460 -13.92 -5.74 35.39
C LEU A 460 -15.36 -5.47 34.87
N ASN A 461 -16.21 -6.45 35.07
CA ASN A 461 -17.66 -6.37 34.96
C ASN A 461 -18.17 -5.57 33.77
N PRO A 462 -17.97 -6.02 32.53
CA PRO A 462 -18.47 -5.28 31.38
C PRO A 462 -20.00 -5.26 31.35
N GLU A 463 -20.56 -4.07 31.16
CA GLU A 463 -21.92 -3.98 30.63
C GLU A 463 -21.81 -4.30 29.12
N ARG A 464 -22.59 -5.28 28.65
CA ARG A 464 -22.61 -5.70 27.26
C ARG A 464 -23.95 -5.39 26.61
N LYS A 465 -23.88 -4.85 25.41
CA LYS A 465 -25.00 -4.70 24.49
C LYS A 465 -24.65 -5.31 23.15
N SER A 466 -25.54 -6.15 22.63
CA SER A 466 -25.38 -6.72 21.28
C SER A 466 -26.40 -6.08 20.35
N ILE A 467 -25.93 -5.73 19.13
CA ILE A 467 -26.78 -5.23 18.06
C ILE A 467 -26.51 -6.01 16.78
N GLU A 468 -27.48 -5.98 15.87
CA GLU A 468 -27.33 -6.61 14.56
C GLU A 468 -26.24 -5.90 13.74
N GLY A 469 -25.44 -6.68 13.01
CA GLY A 469 -24.45 -6.16 12.05
C GLY A 469 -25.10 -5.51 10.83
N LEU A 470 -24.31 -4.81 10.06
CA LEU A 470 -24.78 -4.17 8.82
C LEU A 470 -25.32 -5.23 7.85
N ASP A 471 -26.63 -5.21 7.59
CA ASP A 471 -27.35 -6.24 6.81
C ASP A 471 -27.12 -7.67 7.35
N GLY A 472 -26.99 -7.84 8.66
CA GLY A 472 -26.68 -9.13 9.27
C GLY A 472 -25.29 -9.66 8.94
N LYS A 473 -24.36 -8.82 8.49
CA LYS A 473 -22.99 -9.22 8.12
C LYS A 473 -21.97 -8.80 9.17
N THR A 474 -20.94 -9.61 9.29
CA THR A 474 -19.77 -9.32 10.12
C THR A 474 -18.99 -8.13 9.53
N ALA A 475 -18.56 -7.19 10.36
CA ALA A 475 -17.64 -6.16 9.93
C ALA A 475 -16.25 -6.76 9.63
N ILE A 476 -15.63 -6.24 8.59
CA ILE A 476 -14.25 -6.58 8.21
C ILE A 476 -13.27 -5.61 8.88
N ASP A 477 -13.66 -4.33 8.97
CA ASP A 477 -12.86 -3.31 9.62
C ASP A 477 -13.73 -2.20 10.19
N MET A 478 -13.22 -1.48 11.20
CA MET A 478 -13.92 -0.43 11.92
C MET A 478 -12.99 0.73 12.27
N ALA A 479 -13.50 1.95 12.16
CA ALA A 479 -12.79 3.17 12.53
C ALA A 479 -13.66 4.08 13.40
N VAL A 480 -13.07 4.60 14.49
CA VAL A 480 -13.73 5.53 15.41
C VAL A 480 -13.39 6.96 15.04
N ASP A 481 -14.39 7.79 14.82
CA ASP A 481 -14.29 9.25 14.73
C ASP A 481 -14.79 9.88 16.03
N GLU A 482 -13.89 10.09 16.99
CA GLU A 482 -14.25 10.67 18.29
C GLU A 482 -14.72 12.13 18.19
N ASP A 483 -14.17 12.89 17.25
CA ASP A 483 -14.52 14.30 17.06
C ASP A 483 -15.98 14.49 16.58
N ARG A 484 -16.53 13.46 15.93
CA ARG A 484 -17.89 13.49 15.35
C ARG A 484 -18.81 12.48 15.97
N GLU A 485 -18.35 11.80 17.01
CA GLU A 485 -19.09 10.83 17.79
C GLU A 485 -19.73 9.74 16.95
N VAL A 486 -18.95 9.15 16.04
CA VAL A 486 -19.43 8.09 15.13
C VAL A 486 -18.43 6.95 15.00
N LEU A 487 -18.94 5.73 14.95
CA LEU A 487 -18.22 4.53 14.53
C LEU A 487 -18.55 4.26 13.06
N TRP A 488 -17.53 4.15 12.24
CA TRP A 488 -17.62 3.67 10.87
C TRP A 488 -17.23 2.21 10.79
N LEU A 489 -17.82 1.47 9.87
CA LEU A 489 -17.46 0.08 9.62
C LEU A 489 -17.69 -0.31 8.15
N VAL A 490 -16.93 -1.29 7.71
CA VAL A 490 -17.12 -1.94 6.41
C VAL A 490 -17.40 -3.42 6.59
N THR A 491 -18.26 -3.94 5.72
CA THR A 491 -18.42 -5.36 5.45
C THR A 491 -17.90 -5.65 4.05
N ALA A 492 -17.82 -6.89 3.61
CA ALA A 492 -17.37 -7.21 2.24
C ALA A 492 -18.13 -6.43 1.15
N THR A 493 -19.37 -6.04 1.38
CA THR A 493 -20.24 -5.44 0.36
C THR A 493 -20.92 -4.15 0.79
N GLY A 494 -20.61 -3.59 1.95
CA GLY A 494 -21.30 -2.43 2.47
C GLY A 494 -20.47 -1.56 3.41
N ILE A 495 -20.81 -0.29 3.44
CA ILE A 495 -20.29 0.71 4.37
C ILE A 495 -21.42 1.12 5.30
N GLY A 496 -21.16 1.16 6.60
CA GLY A 496 -22.12 1.55 7.62
C GLY A 496 -21.52 2.52 8.62
N TYR A 497 -22.40 3.18 9.36
CA TYR A 497 -22.02 4.02 10.48
C TYR A 497 -23.01 3.89 11.65
N MET A 498 -22.52 4.17 12.84
CA MET A 498 -23.32 4.23 14.06
C MET A 498 -22.92 5.46 14.88
N GLU A 499 -23.84 6.37 15.11
CA GLU A 499 -23.62 7.48 16.03
C GLU A 499 -23.56 6.95 17.47
N PHE A 500 -22.71 7.52 18.33
CA PHE A 500 -22.42 6.97 19.66
C PHE A 500 -23.63 6.93 20.60
N ASP A 501 -24.63 7.79 20.37
CA ASP A 501 -25.88 7.83 21.12
C ASP A 501 -26.99 6.92 20.55
N LYS A 502 -26.68 6.20 19.46
CA LYS A 502 -27.62 5.28 18.79
C LYS A 502 -27.19 3.83 18.97
N ASP A 503 -28.19 2.96 18.82
CA ASP A 503 -28.06 1.52 19.01
C ASP A 503 -28.30 0.73 17.73
N SER A 504 -28.03 1.37 16.58
CA SER A 504 -28.24 0.73 15.29
C SER A 504 -27.23 1.22 14.26
N ILE A 505 -26.74 0.29 13.45
CA ILE A 505 -25.89 0.59 12.32
C ILE A 505 -26.78 1.00 11.16
N ARG A 506 -26.43 2.12 10.50
CA ARG A 506 -27.13 2.64 9.33
C ARG A 506 -26.23 2.68 8.13
N LYS A 507 -26.79 2.60 6.93
CA LYS A 507 -26.10 2.87 5.68
C LYS A 507 -26.26 4.33 5.29
N PRO A 508 -25.23 4.96 4.69
CA PRO A 508 -25.44 6.21 3.98
C PRO A 508 -26.50 6.04 2.88
N VAL A 509 -27.43 6.98 2.80
CA VAL A 509 -28.51 6.95 1.80
C VAL A 509 -27.98 7.21 0.39
N SER A 510 -26.94 8.02 0.28
CA SER A 510 -26.32 8.38 -1.00
C SER A 510 -24.79 8.42 -0.87
N MET A 511 -24.12 7.70 -1.76
CA MET A 511 -22.66 7.68 -1.89
C MET A 511 -22.29 7.99 -3.34
N ASN A 512 -22.36 9.29 -3.72
CA ASN A 512 -22.13 9.72 -5.09
C ASN A 512 -20.66 9.49 -5.51
N GLY A 513 -20.46 8.79 -6.61
CA GLY A 513 -19.14 8.47 -7.17
C GLY A 513 -18.51 7.18 -6.60
N LEU A 514 -19.15 6.52 -5.63
CA LEU A 514 -18.72 5.22 -5.15
C LEU A 514 -19.28 4.13 -6.09
N LEU A 515 -18.40 3.34 -6.63
CA LEU A 515 -18.74 2.13 -7.39
C LEU A 515 -18.94 0.96 -6.41
N GLY A 516 -19.80 0.02 -6.74
CA GLY A 516 -19.94 -1.22 -5.97
C GLY A 516 -18.60 -1.96 -5.96
N ALA A 517 -18.11 -2.28 -4.75
CA ALA A 517 -16.80 -2.88 -4.54
C ALA A 517 -16.83 -3.91 -3.43
N GLU A 518 -15.85 -4.80 -3.40
CA GLU A 518 -15.50 -5.58 -2.22
C GLU A 518 -14.55 -4.73 -1.37
N TYR A 519 -15.00 -4.39 -0.15
CA TYR A 519 -14.25 -3.53 0.77
C TYR A 519 -13.33 -4.37 1.66
N THR A 520 -12.16 -3.82 1.98
CA THR A 520 -11.12 -4.51 2.74
C THR A 520 -10.75 -3.81 4.04
N SER A 521 -10.77 -2.47 4.05
CA SER A 521 -10.33 -1.69 5.21
C SER A 521 -10.98 -0.31 5.25
N ILE A 522 -10.94 0.33 6.41
CA ILE A 522 -11.51 1.66 6.66
C ILE A 522 -10.68 2.41 7.69
N ASP A 523 -10.41 3.70 7.44
CA ASP A 523 -9.89 4.62 8.46
C ASP A 523 -10.46 6.03 8.25
N VAL A 524 -10.34 6.89 9.25
CA VAL A 524 -10.93 8.22 9.26
C VAL A 524 -9.86 9.28 9.43
N ASP A 525 -9.84 10.26 8.53
CA ASP A 525 -8.91 11.38 8.61
C ASP A 525 -9.36 12.47 9.63
N PRO A 526 -8.50 13.40 10.02
CA PRO A 526 -8.84 14.46 10.99
C PRO A 526 -10.01 15.35 10.55
N GLN A 527 -10.31 15.45 9.26
CA GLN A 527 -11.46 16.18 8.75
C GLN A 527 -12.77 15.38 8.85
N GLY A 528 -12.66 14.09 9.19
CA GLY A 528 -13.77 13.15 9.25
C GLY A 528 -14.19 12.63 7.88
N ASN A 529 -13.30 12.67 6.91
CA ASN A 529 -13.50 11.92 5.68
C ASN A 529 -13.11 10.47 5.92
N VAL A 530 -13.88 9.58 5.32
CA VAL A 530 -13.70 8.14 5.48
C VAL A 530 -12.90 7.63 4.30
N TRP A 531 -11.79 6.96 4.57
CA TRP A 531 -10.96 6.30 3.57
C TRP A 531 -11.25 4.81 3.57
N VAL A 532 -11.52 4.27 2.39
CA VAL A 532 -11.96 2.88 2.24
C VAL A 532 -11.13 2.19 1.18
N GLY A 533 -10.47 1.11 1.58
CA GLY A 533 -9.75 0.21 0.69
C GLY A 533 -10.67 -0.79 0.02
N THR A 534 -10.29 -1.24 -1.17
CA THR A 534 -11.03 -2.24 -1.94
C THR A 534 -10.13 -3.35 -2.45
N ALA A 535 -10.70 -4.52 -2.69
CA ALA A 535 -9.97 -5.67 -3.18
C ALA A 535 -9.38 -5.48 -4.59
N MET A 536 -9.97 -4.62 -5.45
CA MET A 536 -9.56 -4.49 -6.85
C MET A 536 -9.72 -3.10 -7.45
N GLN A 537 -10.32 -2.16 -6.74
CA GLN A 537 -10.69 -0.85 -7.31
C GLN A 537 -9.91 0.31 -6.70
N GLY A 538 -8.84 0.08 -5.94
CA GLY A 538 -8.06 1.12 -5.29
C GLY A 538 -8.69 1.63 -4.00
N VAL A 539 -8.57 2.93 -3.76
CA VAL A 539 -9.00 3.61 -2.54
C VAL A 539 -10.04 4.67 -2.85
N TYR A 540 -11.06 4.74 -2.02
CA TYR A 540 -12.04 5.82 -2.03
C TYR A 540 -11.89 6.69 -0.79
N ARG A 541 -11.91 8.01 -0.98
CA ARG A 541 -12.10 9.01 0.05
C ARG A 541 -13.55 9.49 0.00
N LEU A 542 -14.27 9.29 1.07
CA LEU A 542 -15.68 9.65 1.21
C LEU A 542 -15.81 10.91 2.06
N GLU A 543 -16.29 11.97 1.46
CA GLU A 543 -16.49 13.28 2.09
C GLU A 543 -17.97 13.48 2.41
N ARG A 544 -18.26 13.93 3.63
CA ARG A 544 -19.65 14.24 4.04
C ARG A 544 -20.13 15.51 3.36
N ARG A 545 -21.32 15.45 2.77
CA ARG A 545 -21.99 16.64 2.23
C ARG A 545 -22.84 17.29 3.32
N ASN A 546 -22.67 18.60 3.49
CA ASN A 546 -23.41 19.40 4.49
C ASN A 546 -23.37 18.83 5.93
N GLY A 547 -22.28 18.15 6.27
CA GLY A 547 -22.11 17.53 7.60
C GLY A 547 -22.91 16.24 7.85
N SER A 548 -23.68 15.78 6.89
CA SER A 548 -24.53 14.57 7.03
C SER A 548 -23.72 13.30 6.82
N PHE A 549 -23.96 12.27 7.65
CA PHE A 549 -23.45 10.92 7.45
C PHE A 549 -24.21 10.16 6.36
N ASP A 550 -25.43 10.57 6.06
CA ASP A 550 -26.29 9.93 5.05
C ASP A 550 -25.93 10.28 3.61
N THR A 551 -25.17 11.35 3.40
CA THR A 551 -24.82 11.81 2.06
C THR A 551 -23.32 12.02 1.93
N LEU A 552 -22.69 11.14 1.16
CA LEU A 552 -21.26 11.11 0.93
C LEU A 552 -20.93 11.40 -0.54
N SER A 553 -19.76 11.99 -0.79
CA SER A 553 -19.16 12.18 -2.09
C SER A 553 -17.84 11.46 -2.14
N ALA A 554 -17.64 10.57 -3.11
CA ALA A 554 -16.42 9.79 -3.25
C ALA A 554 -15.44 10.47 -4.20
N THR A 555 -14.17 10.53 -3.77
CA THR A 555 -13.01 10.74 -4.64
C THR A 555 -12.29 9.40 -4.74
N HIS A 556 -11.94 8.98 -5.95
CA HIS A 556 -11.38 7.68 -6.26
C HIS A 556 -9.92 7.80 -6.64
N TYR A 557 -9.06 6.96 -6.07
CA TYR A 557 -7.63 6.89 -6.33
C TYR A 557 -7.25 5.47 -6.76
N THR A 558 -6.48 5.37 -7.84
CA THR A 558 -6.04 4.13 -8.47
C THR A 558 -4.56 4.19 -8.82
N MET A 559 -4.05 3.14 -9.45
CA MET A 559 -2.69 3.15 -10.01
C MET A 559 -2.44 4.30 -10.98
N THR A 560 -3.47 4.79 -11.69
CA THR A 560 -3.33 5.94 -12.58
C THR A 560 -3.08 7.26 -11.84
N ASP A 561 -3.40 7.29 -10.54
CA ASP A 561 -3.14 8.44 -9.67
C ASP A 561 -1.82 8.30 -8.89
N GLY A 562 -1.18 7.13 -8.95
CA GLY A 562 0.08 6.83 -8.27
C GLY A 562 0.01 5.76 -7.18
N LEU A 563 -1.12 5.11 -6.95
CA LEU A 563 -1.27 3.99 -6.04
C LEU A 563 -0.46 2.78 -6.56
N LEU A 564 0.22 2.04 -5.69
CA LEU A 564 1.07 0.90 -6.09
C LEU A 564 0.27 -0.22 -6.73
N ASN A 565 -0.90 -0.55 -6.18
CA ASN A 565 -1.79 -1.59 -6.67
C ASN A 565 -3.24 -1.22 -6.35
N ASN A 566 -4.19 -1.58 -7.22
CA ASN A 566 -5.62 -1.37 -6.97
C ASN A 566 -6.20 -2.35 -5.92
N ALA A 567 -5.50 -3.44 -5.61
CA ALA A 567 -5.80 -4.26 -4.45
C ALA A 567 -5.21 -3.59 -3.20
N VAL A 568 -6.05 -3.00 -2.37
CA VAL A 568 -5.67 -2.38 -1.10
C VAL A 568 -6.14 -3.29 0.02
N LEU A 569 -5.20 -3.81 0.81
CA LEU A 569 -5.49 -4.78 1.86
C LEU A 569 -5.78 -4.11 3.20
N ASP A 570 -5.04 -3.04 3.51
CA ASP A 570 -5.21 -2.27 4.74
C ASP A 570 -4.87 -0.80 4.55
N ILE A 571 -5.41 0.05 5.43
CA ILE A 571 -5.17 1.50 5.46
C ILE A 571 -4.88 1.94 6.90
N SER A 572 -3.83 2.75 7.07
CA SER A 572 -3.54 3.42 8.34
C SER A 572 -3.18 4.89 8.11
N ILE A 573 -3.85 5.79 8.80
CA ILE A 573 -3.66 7.23 8.68
C ILE A 573 -2.77 7.77 9.79
N ASP A 574 -1.57 8.23 9.42
CA ASP A 574 -0.71 9.01 10.31
C ASP A 574 -1.22 10.45 10.40
N LYS A 575 -2.10 10.69 11.36
CA LYS A 575 -2.69 12.00 11.63
C LYS A 575 -1.66 13.03 12.09
N THR A 576 -0.51 12.59 12.60
CA THR A 576 0.57 13.46 13.07
C THR A 576 1.36 14.05 11.91
N ASN A 577 1.71 13.22 10.93
CA ASN A 577 2.53 13.61 9.80
C ASN A 577 1.72 13.88 8.53
N GLY A 578 0.43 13.54 8.49
CA GLY A 578 -0.47 13.75 7.36
C GLY A 578 -0.22 12.78 6.21
N VAL A 579 0.07 11.52 6.55
CA VAL A 579 0.36 10.46 5.60
C VAL A 579 -0.67 9.35 5.73
N ILE A 580 -1.18 8.87 4.61
CA ILE A 580 -1.95 7.64 4.55
C ILE A 580 -1.03 6.53 4.07
N TRP A 581 -0.98 5.46 4.82
CA TRP A 581 -0.26 4.24 4.49
C TRP A 581 -1.24 3.17 4.04
N MET A 582 -0.91 2.44 2.99
CA MET A 582 -1.77 1.43 2.38
C MET A 582 -0.96 0.17 2.08
N ALA A 583 -1.47 -0.97 2.53
CA ALA A 583 -0.88 -2.29 2.29
C ALA A 583 -1.34 -2.86 0.95
N HIS A 584 -0.42 -3.52 0.24
CA HIS A 584 -0.67 -4.20 -1.03
C HIS A 584 0.05 -5.54 -1.08
N GLU A 585 -0.41 -6.45 -1.94
CA GLU A 585 0.24 -7.75 -2.15
C GLU A 585 1.72 -7.65 -2.59
N ASN A 586 2.14 -6.50 -3.12
CA ASN A 586 3.49 -6.28 -3.63
C ASN A 586 4.21 -5.10 -2.95
N GLY A 587 3.78 -4.69 -1.77
CA GLY A 587 4.43 -3.65 -0.98
C GLY A 587 3.50 -2.65 -0.32
N VAL A 588 3.94 -1.42 -0.16
CA VAL A 588 3.24 -0.36 0.58
C VAL A 588 3.20 0.92 -0.24
N SER A 589 2.05 1.60 -0.26
CA SER A 589 1.92 2.98 -0.75
C SER A 589 1.85 3.96 0.41
N SER A 590 2.39 5.14 0.22
CA SER A 590 2.09 6.29 1.05
C SER A 590 1.56 7.45 0.22
N PHE A 591 0.59 8.17 0.80
CA PHE A 591 0.00 9.34 0.20
C PHE A 591 0.04 10.50 1.19
N TYR A 592 0.85 11.50 0.90
CA TYR A 592 0.96 12.69 1.74
C TYR A 592 -0.07 13.75 1.33
N ARG A 593 -0.78 14.28 2.33
CA ARG A 593 -1.61 15.47 2.19
C ARG A 593 -1.47 16.34 3.44
N SER A 594 -1.23 17.60 3.24
CA SER A 594 -1.06 18.52 4.35
C SER A 594 -2.32 18.71 5.21
N ASP A 595 -3.51 18.52 4.62
CA ASP A 595 -4.79 18.61 5.31
C ASP A 595 -5.07 17.41 6.22
N LEU A 596 -4.42 16.27 6.00
CA LEU A 596 -4.53 15.09 6.87
C LEU A 596 -3.76 15.21 8.18
N ARG A 597 -2.91 16.20 8.29
CA ARG A 597 -2.11 16.41 9.51
C ARG A 597 -2.95 17.02 10.61
N GLU A 598 -3.02 16.31 11.72
CA GLU A 598 -3.60 16.85 12.95
C GLU A 598 -2.69 17.93 13.51
N SER A 599 -3.21 19.14 13.62
CA SER A 599 -2.47 20.23 14.22
C SER A 599 -2.37 20.00 15.74
N LYS A 600 -1.18 20.10 16.30
CA LYS A 600 -1.02 20.07 17.76
C LYS A 600 -1.89 21.16 18.35
N THR A 601 -2.93 20.76 19.06
CA THR A 601 -3.96 21.65 19.58
C THR A 601 -3.35 22.75 20.46
N PHE A 602 -3.66 23.98 20.15
CA PHE A 602 -3.39 25.17 20.96
C PHE A 602 -3.98 25.11 22.38
N MET A 603 -4.79 24.12 22.67
CA MET A 603 -5.64 24.03 23.86
C MET A 603 -5.36 22.83 24.75
N THR A 604 -4.14 22.60 25.15
CA THR A 604 -3.91 22.10 26.50
C THR A 604 -3.89 23.32 27.43
N ASP A 605 -4.52 23.25 28.59
CA ASP A 605 -4.60 24.34 29.60
C ASP A 605 -3.25 24.85 30.11
N SER A 606 -2.17 24.29 29.63
CA SER A 606 -0.80 24.67 29.93
C SER A 606 -0.08 25.06 28.65
N ALA A 607 0.09 26.29 28.40
CA ALA A 607 1.15 26.87 27.58
C ALA A 607 0.78 27.37 26.17
N GLU A 608 1.24 28.34 25.88
CA GLU A 608 2.08 29.07 24.92
C GLU A 608 2.48 28.28 23.65
N ALA A 609 1.57 27.48 23.04
CA ALA A 609 1.79 26.99 21.68
C ALA A 609 1.70 28.20 20.73
N ASP A 610 2.83 28.56 20.13
CA ASP A 610 2.87 29.63 19.15
C ASP A 610 2.17 29.23 17.86
N VAL A 611 1.21 30.02 17.42
CA VAL A 611 0.61 29.92 16.09
C VAL A 611 1.71 30.08 15.05
N LYS A 612 1.89 29.10 14.18
CA LYS A 612 2.88 29.13 13.10
C LYS A 612 2.21 29.55 11.81
N VAL A 613 2.87 30.46 11.08
CA VAL A 613 2.40 30.92 9.76
C VAL A 613 3.53 30.77 8.77
N TYR A 614 3.27 30.03 7.68
CA TYR A 614 4.27 29.76 6.64
C TYR A 614 3.60 29.40 5.30
N PRO A 615 4.30 29.57 4.17
CA PRO A 615 5.57 30.29 4.03
C PRO A 615 5.41 31.80 4.24
N VAL A 616 6.44 32.45 4.79
CA VAL A 616 6.50 33.92 4.88
C VAL A 616 7.84 34.36 4.35
N PRO A 617 7.90 35.17 3.28
CA PRO A 617 6.78 35.74 2.53
C PRO A 617 5.96 34.70 1.76
N PHE A 618 4.66 34.96 1.58
CA PHE A 618 3.74 34.13 0.83
C PHE A 618 3.57 34.65 -0.59
N ARG A 619 3.61 33.74 -1.57
CA ARG A 619 3.37 34.03 -3.00
C ARG A 619 2.08 33.32 -3.48
N PRO A 620 0.96 34.02 -3.63
CA PRO A 620 -0.24 33.47 -4.21
C PRO A 620 -0.02 33.08 -5.68
N GLY A 621 -0.54 31.94 -6.11
CA GLY A 621 -0.48 31.53 -7.52
C GLY A 621 0.60 30.48 -7.87
N ASP A 622 1.60 30.27 -6.99
CA ASP A 622 2.69 29.28 -7.20
C ASP A 622 2.32 27.87 -6.69
N ASN A 623 1.05 27.49 -6.77
CA ASN A 623 0.53 26.25 -6.16
C ASN A 623 0.85 26.08 -4.67
N THR A 624 1.22 27.17 -3.98
CA THR A 624 1.49 27.19 -2.56
C THR A 624 0.30 27.76 -1.79
N MET A 625 0.03 27.21 -0.61
CA MET A 625 -0.97 27.72 0.31
C MET A 625 -0.29 28.35 1.52
N LEU A 626 -0.79 29.51 1.98
CA LEU A 626 -0.40 30.01 3.29
C LEU A 626 -1.05 29.15 4.36
N LYS A 627 -0.24 28.60 5.26
CA LYS A 627 -0.70 27.77 6.36
C LYS A 627 -0.64 28.53 7.67
N ILE A 628 -1.73 28.50 8.44
CA ILE A 628 -1.81 29.00 9.81
C ILE A 628 -2.06 27.78 10.69
N ASP A 629 -1.04 27.37 11.42
CA ASP A 629 -0.94 26.08 12.12
C ASP A 629 -0.88 26.24 13.63
N ASN A 630 -1.06 25.15 14.38
CA ASN A 630 -1.12 25.12 15.83
C ASN A 630 -2.31 25.91 16.41
N ILE A 631 -3.48 25.77 15.82
CA ILE A 631 -4.72 26.41 16.25
C ILE A 631 -5.75 25.36 16.70
N SER A 632 -6.69 25.76 17.54
CA SER A 632 -7.77 24.87 17.93
C SER A 632 -8.67 24.49 16.74
N LYS A 633 -9.11 23.24 16.64
CA LYS A 633 -10.12 22.79 15.65
C LYS A 633 -11.42 23.60 15.73
N LYS A 634 -11.71 24.22 16.89
CA LYS A 634 -12.87 25.10 17.11
C LYS A 634 -12.54 26.59 16.97
N ALA A 635 -11.35 26.92 16.45
CA ALA A 635 -10.95 28.31 16.27
C ALA A 635 -11.69 28.97 15.10
N ARG A 636 -11.79 30.27 15.18
CA ARG A 636 -12.07 31.15 14.07
C ARG A 636 -10.80 31.87 13.68
N VAL A 637 -10.44 31.90 12.42
CA VAL A 637 -9.30 32.62 11.88
C VAL A 637 -9.79 33.71 10.93
N ASP A 638 -9.44 34.92 11.22
CA ASP A 638 -9.76 36.09 10.39
C ASP A 638 -8.46 36.71 9.83
N ILE A 639 -8.42 36.95 8.52
CA ILE A 639 -7.32 37.65 7.84
C ILE A 639 -7.76 39.05 7.46
N TYR A 640 -6.92 40.02 7.80
CA TYR A 640 -7.17 41.45 7.56
C TYR A 640 -6.04 42.07 6.74
N ASN A 641 -6.37 43.06 5.90
CA ASN A 641 -5.37 43.87 5.24
C ASN A 641 -4.81 44.97 6.23
N ARG A 642 -3.83 45.75 5.76
CA ARG A 642 -3.22 46.84 6.56
C ARG A 642 -4.24 47.90 6.99
N GLY A 643 -5.31 48.11 6.25
CA GLY A 643 -6.37 49.05 6.57
C GLY A 643 -7.40 48.50 7.57
N GLY A 644 -7.25 47.27 8.06
CA GLY A 644 -8.17 46.64 9.00
C GLY A 644 -9.43 46.03 8.33
N SER A 645 -9.49 46.01 7.00
CA SER A 645 -10.61 45.37 6.29
C SER A 645 -10.46 43.85 6.34
N LEU A 646 -11.55 43.14 6.64
CA LEU A 646 -11.59 41.68 6.64
C LEU A 646 -11.52 41.13 5.23
N ILE A 647 -10.48 40.39 4.94
CA ILE A 647 -10.20 39.75 3.64
C ILE A 647 -10.84 38.35 3.53
N ARG A 648 -10.61 37.52 4.56
CA ARG A 648 -11.11 36.14 4.63
C ARG A 648 -11.37 35.75 6.08
N SER A 649 -12.36 34.87 6.28
CA SER A 649 -12.66 34.27 7.58
C SER A 649 -12.80 32.75 7.40
N PHE A 650 -12.24 31.98 8.28
CA PHE A 650 -12.27 30.52 8.30
C PHE A 650 -12.91 30.05 9.60
N VAL A 651 -13.86 29.15 9.51
CA VAL A 651 -14.60 28.57 10.64
C VAL A 651 -15.03 27.14 10.34
N GLY A 652 -15.25 26.36 11.38
CA GLY A 652 -15.77 24.98 11.26
C GLY A 652 -14.85 24.09 10.41
N SER A 653 -15.37 23.50 9.35
CA SER A 653 -14.63 22.58 8.47
C SER A 653 -13.44 23.23 7.74
N GLU A 654 -13.40 24.55 7.62
CA GLU A 654 -12.26 25.27 7.04
C GLU A 654 -11.06 25.33 8.00
N VAL A 655 -11.23 24.96 9.28
CA VAL A 655 -10.17 24.85 10.29
C VAL A 655 -9.83 23.38 10.51
N ALA A 656 -9.48 22.71 9.42
CA ALA A 656 -9.24 21.28 9.39
C ALA A 656 -8.00 20.89 10.21
N GLY A 657 -8.14 19.90 11.08
CA GLY A 657 -7.04 19.39 11.91
C GLY A 657 -6.30 20.45 12.74
N GLY A 658 -6.96 21.62 13.06
CA GLY A 658 -6.30 22.72 13.75
C GLY A 658 -5.37 23.55 12.87
N ARG A 659 -5.62 23.57 11.55
CA ARG A 659 -4.90 24.30 10.53
C ARG A 659 -5.87 25.04 9.63
N VAL A 660 -5.45 26.18 9.12
CA VAL A 660 -6.09 26.89 8.01
C VAL A 660 -5.11 26.95 6.85
N GLU A 661 -5.61 26.66 5.66
CA GLU A 661 -4.90 26.84 4.41
C GLU A 661 -5.58 27.91 3.57
N TRP A 662 -4.81 28.89 3.12
CA TRP A 662 -5.32 30.03 2.36
C TRP A 662 -4.56 30.18 1.05
N ASP A 663 -5.32 30.21 -0.06
CA ASP A 663 -4.80 30.36 -1.40
C ASP A 663 -4.38 31.79 -1.78
N GLY A 664 -4.66 32.77 -0.92
CA GLY A 664 -4.39 34.19 -1.20
C GLY A 664 -5.55 34.93 -1.89
N ARG A 665 -6.76 34.33 -1.94
CA ARG A 665 -7.94 35.01 -2.48
C ARG A 665 -8.81 35.60 -1.40
N GLY A 666 -9.34 36.77 -1.68
CA GLY A 666 -10.33 37.43 -0.83
C GLY A 666 -11.74 36.84 -1.02
N LYS A 667 -12.72 37.36 -0.26
CA LYS A 667 -14.14 36.94 -0.36
C LYS A 667 -14.75 37.07 -1.76
N ASN A 668 -14.19 37.94 -2.60
CA ASN A 668 -14.62 38.18 -3.98
C ASN A 668 -13.95 37.21 -4.99
N GLY A 669 -13.13 36.26 -4.53
CA GLY A 669 -12.40 35.34 -5.39
C GLY A 669 -11.16 35.90 -6.07
N ASN A 670 -10.87 37.18 -5.94
CA ASN A 670 -9.69 37.81 -6.53
C ASN A 670 -8.46 37.65 -5.63
N TRP A 671 -7.28 37.59 -6.26
CA TRP A 671 -6.01 37.61 -5.56
C TRP A 671 -5.86 38.89 -4.73
N VAL A 672 -5.31 38.75 -3.54
CA VAL A 672 -5.01 39.91 -2.69
C VAL A 672 -3.77 40.65 -3.20
N ALA A 673 -3.70 41.94 -3.01
CA ALA A 673 -2.53 42.75 -3.39
C ALA A 673 -1.29 42.43 -2.52
N PRO A 674 -0.07 42.59 -3.06
CA PRO A 674 1.14 42.52 -2.24
C PRO A 674 1.09 43.49 -1.02
N GLY A 675 1.58 43.01 0.11
CA GLY A 675 1.58 43.84 1.31
C GLY A 675 1.62 43.05 2.61
N VAL A 676 1.45 43.78 3.72
CA VAL A 676 1.36 43.20 5.07
C VAL A 676 -0.09 42.89 5.39
N TYR A 677 -0.32 41.64 5.83
CA TYR A 677 -1.60 41.15 6.30
C TYR A 677 -1.50 40.73 7.75
N TYR A 678 -2.63 40.79 8.44
CA TYR A 678 -2.75 40.40 9.84
C TYR A 678 -3.70 39.24 9.96
N TYR A 679 -3.37 38.27 10.80
CA TYR A 679 -4.29 37.20 11.18
C TYR A 679 -4.70 37.35 12.65
N VAL A 680 -5.91 36.94 12.94
CA VAL A 680 -6.47 36.89 14.29
C VAL A 680 -7.13 35.51 14.47
N VAL A 681 -6.56 34.72 15.38
CA VAL A 681 -7.10 33.42 15.77
C VAL A 681 -7.87 33.61 17.08
N ARG A 682 -9.14 33.18 17.08
CA ARG A 682 -10.02 33.21 18.27
C ARG A 682 -10.47 31.78 18.59
N ALA A 683 -10.18 31.33 19.82
CA ALA A 683 -10.62 30.04 20.34
C ALA A 683 -11.18 30.21 21.75
N GLY A 684 -12.49 30.18 21.91
CA GLY A 684 -13.15 30.51 23.14
C GLY A 684 -12.79 31.95 23.60
N LYS A 685 -12.25 32.09 24.81
CA LYS A 685 -11.80 33.40 25.36
C LYS A 685 -10.39 33.80 24.93
N LYS A 686 -9.63 32.91 24.29
CA LYS A 686 -8.24 33.17 23.88
C LYS A 686 -8.19 33.81 22.50
N VAL A 687 -7.29 34.79 22.33
CA VAL A 687 -7.05 35.49 21.06
C VAL A 687 -5.55 35.59 20.82
N LYS A 688 -5.10 35.10 19.66
CA LYS A 688 -3.73 35.30 19.15
C LYS A 688 -3.78 36.15 17.90
N LYS A 689 -2.77 36.97 17.69
CA LYS A 689 -2.64 37.88 16.55
C LYS A 689 -1.23 37.83 16.02
N GLY A 690 -1.10 37.97 14.73
CA GLY A 690 0.20 38.08 14.09
C GLY A 690 0.10 38.71 12.71
N LYS A 691 1.22 38.76 12.01
CA LYS A 691 1.33 39.35 10.68
C LYS A 691 2.14 38.44 9.75
N PHE A 692 1.88 38.56 8.47
CA PHE A 692 2.66 37.92 7.41
C PHE A 692 2.74 38.83 6.18
N ILE A 693 3.62 38.52 5.24
CA ILE A 693 3.86 39.33 4.04
C ILE A 693 3.43 38.51 2.83
N VAL A 694 2.65 39.17 1.97
CA VAL A 694 2.29 38.70 0.64
C VAL A 694 3.12 39.43 -0.38
N ILE A 695 3.71 38.67 -1.31
CA ILE A 695 4.48 39.20 -2.47
C ILE A 695 3.98 38.52 -3.75
N HIS A 696 4.18 39.14 -4.90
CA HIS A 696 3.88 38.56 -6.21
C HIS A 696 5.13 38.25 -6.98
#